data_987a9e7b818d4d21f06befb798c8c3a4
#
_entry.id   987a9e7b818d4d21f06befb798c8c3a4
#
_cell.length_a   1.000
_cell.length_b   1.000
_cell.length_c   1.000
_cell.angle_alpha   90.00
_cell.angle_beta   90.00
_cell.angle_gamma   90.00
#
_symmetry.space_group_name_H-M   'P 1'
#
loop_
_entity.id
_entity.type
_entity.pdbx_description
1 polymer ?
#
loop_
_entity_poly.entity_id
_entity_poly.type
_entity_poly.pdbx_seq_one_letter_code
_entity_poly.pdbx_strand_id
1 'polypeptide(L)'
;MNQEESVYELNRIQRYIMQMRPLLKKNALFSDGTADYRQPVEPKAGEEVTIRFRTARDNVDIVWLCTQDKKYKMKKTETEGAFDYYEVKITLGEEPFYYYFKVASGMLNVYYDRYGISKEKRDQYRFCIIPGFSTPDWSKGAVMYQILVDRFYNGDTSNDVLTDEYYYIRSTSRKMDSWDQCPSDFSVAEFYGGDLEGVRQKLGYLQNLGVEVIYFNPLFVSPSNHKYDIQDYDYIDPHYGKIVEDGGELLKDGVSDNRKATRYINRVTNKKNLEASNEFFAELVKEIHARGMKVILDGVFNHCGSFNKWLDREEIYQVSGDYEDGAFISKDSPYRNFFGFQDQFAWPYNTTYEGWWGHDTLPKLNYEGSEKLYDDIMRVAAKWVSPPYNADGWRLDVAADLGHSPEMNHKFWRDFRKSVKTANPNAIILAEHYGDPKEWLQKGDQWDTVMNYDAFMEPLTWFLTGMEKHSDESKPQLKGSLKDFEGSMRHYMASFQTSQLLCAMNELSNHDHSRFMTRTNEKAGRAAALGTAAAEEGIKPAVFREAVVVQMTWPGAPTIYYGDEAGLCGFTDPDNRRTYPWGKEDVVLIDFHRDIIHIHKENEALRTGSLMFLNGTSANGNHTGSNADGNLRADDNLLCYARFNRSQQFVVLVNNKEEERDVTLEVWQCGIPKNAVLERVIISNETGYSLMPKKYEVVDGVFKVSLQKYSAVVLMYDRTRD
;
A
#
# COMPACT_ATOMS: atom_id res chain seq x y z
N MET A 1 19.50 59.33 -30.93
CA MET A 1 19.10 58.55 -29.75
C MET A 1 20.30 57.79 -29.26
N ASN A 2 20.77 58.07 -28.07
CA ASN A 2 21.99 57.50 -27.50
C ASN A 2 21.72 56.00 -27.19
N GLN A 3 22.70 55.16 -27.23
CA GLN A 3 22.55 53.71 -26.99
C GLN A 3 21.90 53.41 -25.64
N GLU A 4 22.17 54.23 -24.63
CA GLU A 4 21.54 54.16 -23.30
C GLU A 4 20.04 54.54 -23.29
N GLU A 5 19.65 55.53 -24.09
CA GLU A 5 18.23 55.90 -24.25
C GLU A 5 17.45 54.81 -24.96
N SER A 6 18.04 54.12 -25.93
CA SER A 6 17.42 53.00 -26.65
C SER A 6 17.19 51.78 -25.70
N VAL A 7 18.16 51.48 -24.84
CA VAL A 7 18.04 50.41 -23.83
C VAL A 7 16.99 50.76 -22.75
N TYR A 8 16.92 52.03 -22.36
CA TYR A 8 15.92 52.51 -21.40
C TYR A 8 14.49 52.43 -21.96
N GLU A 9 14.29 52.85 -23.19
CA GLU A 9 12.99 52.74 -23.89
C GLU A 9 12.59 51.30 -24.12
N LEU A 10 13.49 50.40 -24.52
CA LEU A 10 13.24 48.97 -24.65
C LEU A 10 12.82 48.34 -23.30
N ASN A 11 13.50 48.69 -22.23
CA ASN A 11 13.14 48.23 -20.87
C ASN A 11 11.80 48.77 -20.40
N ARG A 12 11.46 50.02 -20.78
CA ARG A 12 10.17 50.64 -20.48
C ARG A 12 9.02 49.96 -21.23
N ILE A 13 9.22 49.68 -22.51
CA ILE A 13 8.27 48.97 -23.37
C ILE A 13 8.10 47.53 -22.87
N GLN A 14 9.16 46.85 -22.50
CA GLN A 14 9.11 45.52 -21.91
C GLN A 14 8.33 45.50 -20.59
N ARG A 15 8.58 46.46 -19.70
CA ARG A 15 7.82 46.60 -18.44
C ARG A 15 6.34 46.89 -18.72
N TYR A 16 6.03 47.72 -19.66
CA TYR A 16 4.67 48.05 -20.08
C TYR A 16 3.94 46.81 -20.63
N ILE A 17 4.58 46.05 -21.52
CA ILE A 17 4.05 44.79 -22.05
C ILE A 17 3.85 43.75 -20.92
N MET A 18 4.78 43.67 -19.99
CA MET A 18 4.65 42.76 -18.81
C MET A 18 3.51 43.16 -17.89
N GLN A 19 3.23 44.46 -17.71
CA GLN A 19 2.11 44.95 -16.92
C GLN A 19 0.76 44.73 -17.60
N MET A 20 0.74 44.67 -18.93
CA MET A 20 -0.49 44.42 -19.69
C MET A 20 -0.79 42.92 -19.91
N ARG A 21 0.17 42.04 -19.69
CA ARG A 21 -0.05 40.58 -19.79
C ARG A 21 -0.76 40.05 -18.55
N PRO A 22 -1.71 39.14 -18.73
CA PRO A 22 -2.28 38.42 -17.57
C PRO A 22 -1.17 37.66 -16.86
N LEU A 23 -1.18 37.69 -15.53
CA LEU A 23 -0.28 36.91 -14.69
C LEU A 23 -0.38 35.42 -15.06
N LEU A 24 0.77 34.73 -15.08
CA LEU A 24 0.79 33.27 -15.27
C LEU A 24 -0.05 32.60 -14.19
N LYS A 25 -1.13 31.94 -14.60
CA LYS A 25 -2.00 31.16 -13.72
C LYS A 25 -1.34 29.81 -13.45
N LYS A 26 -0.45 29.78 -12.46
CA LYS A 26 0.30 28.58 -12.09
C LYS A 26 -0.61 27.39 -11.77
N ASN A 27 -1.75 27.64 -11.10
CA ASN A 27 -2.73 26.61 -10.70
C ASN A 27 -3.42 25.90 -11.90
N ALA A 28 -3.26 26.43 -13.12
CA ALA A 28 -3.75 25.79 -14.34
C ALA A 28 -2.71 24.87 -14.99
N LEU A 29 -1.45 24.99 -14.61
CA LEU A 29 -0.37 24.15 -15.14
C LEU A 29 -0.50 22.76 -14.58
N PHE A 30 -0.67 21.76 -15.46
CA PHE A 30 -0.84 20.38 -15.01
C PHE A 30 -0.46 19.37 -16.09
N SER A 31 0.17 18.32 -15.66
CA SER A 31 0.35 17.04 -16.38
C SER A 31 0.71 15.97 -15.36
N ASP A 32 0.35 14.74 -15.66
CA ASP A 32 0.77 13.55 -14.93
C ASP A 32 0.93 12.36 -15.89
N GLY A 33 0.90 11.14 -15.37
CA GLY A 33 1.01 9.95 -16.21
C GLY A 33 -0.30 9.21 -16.42
N THR A 34 -1.45 9.83 -16.09
CA THR A 34 -2.77 9.26 -16.31
C THR A 34 -3.16 9.28 -17.79
N ALA A 35 -4.23 8.57 -18.14
CA ALA A 35 -4.71 8.43 -19.52
C ALA A 35 -5.03 9.77 -20.20
N ASP A 36 -5.43 10.79 -19.44
CA ASP A 36 -5.71 12.13 -19.99
C ASP A 36 -4.46 12.89 -20.42
N TYR A 37 -3.29 12.51 -19.88
CA TYR A 37 -2.03 13.22 -20.11
C TYR A 37 -0.94 12.38 -20.77
N ARG A 38 -1.11 11.05 -20.90
CA ARG A 38 -0.19 10.14 -21.55
C ARG A 38 -0.93 8.99 -22.26
N GLN A 39 -0.70 8.85 -23.56
CA GLN A 39 -1.32 7.82 -24.41
C GLN A 39 -0.29 7.16 -25.32
N PRO A 40 -0.10 5.83 -25.25
CA PRO A 40 -0.65 4.94 -24.23
C PRO A 40 -0.04 5.18 -22.84
N VAL A 41 -0.75 4.76 -21.79
CA VAL A 41 -0.28 4.92 -20.39
C VAL A 41 0.94 4.06 -20.12
N GLU A 42 0.98 2.84 -20.67
CA GLU A 42 2.05 1.85 -20.51
C GLU A 42 2.60 1.46 -21.89
N PRO A 43 3.41 2.33 -22.51
CA PRO A 43 3.90 2.14 -23.87
C PRO A 43 5.02 1.09 -23.93
N LYS A 44 5.13 0.42 -25.09
CA LYS A 44 6.22 -0.51 -25.39
C LYS A 44 7.44 0.23 -25.97
N ALA A 45 8.58 -0.46 -26.00
CA ALA A 45 9.74 0.03 -26.73
C ALA A 45 9.42 0.13 -28.24
N GLY A 46 9.89 1.22 -28.87
CA GLY A 46 9.59 1.52 -30.26
C GLY A 46 8.21 2.14 -30.50
N GLU A 47 7.34 2.21 -29.49
CA GLU A 47 6.00 2.78 -29.62
C GLU A 47 6.03 4.32 -29.52
N GLU A 48 5.13 4.98 -30.27
CA GLU A 48 4.92 6.42 -30.19
C GLU A 48 3.98 6.73 -29.00
N VAL A 49 4.44 7.57 -28.07
CA VAL A 49 3.65 8.05 -26.94
C VAL A 49 3.30 9.53 -27.14
N THR A 50 2.03 9.87 -26.98
CA THR A 50 1.55 11.25 -26.92
C THR A 50 1.58 11.71 -25.46
N ILE A 51 2.32 12.79 -25.18
CA ILE A 51 2.39 13.42 -23.86
C ILE A 51 1.70 14.76 -23.95
N ARG A 52 0.79 15.02 -23.01
CA ARG A 52 -0.05 16.20 -22.93
C ARG A 52 0.30 17.06 -21.73
N PHE A 53 0.21 18.37 -21.89
CA PHE A 53 0.38 19.37 -20.84
C PHE A 53 -0.75 20.39 -20.90
N ARG A 54 -1.31 20.78 -19.77
CA ARG A 54 -2.41 21.75 -19.65
C ARG A 54 -1.93 23.08 -19.09
N THR A 55 -2.48 24.17 -19.62
CA THR A 55 -2.26 25.55 -19.14
C THR A 55 -3.59 26.28 -19.03
N ALA A 56 -3.64 27.48 -18.40
CA ALA A 56 -4.79 28.35 -18.57
C ALA A 56 -4.89 28.83 -20.01
N ARG A 57 -6.12 29.09 -20.47
CA ARG A 57 -6.43 29.56 -21.81
C ARG A 57 -5.71 30.87 -22.11
N ASP A 58 -4.99 30.92 -23.24
CA ASP A 58 -4.24 32.05 -23.77
C ASP A 58 -3.28 32.70 -22.74
N ASN A 59 -2.65 31.90 -21.89
CA ASN A 59 -1.88 32.39 -20.74
C ASN A 59 -0.35 32.12 -20.86
N VAL A 60 0.08 31.31 -21.82
CA VAL A 60 1.49 30.96 -22.03
C VAL A 60 1.92 31.17 -23.49
N ASP A 61 3.20 31.43 -23.71
CA ASP A 61 3.74 31.60 -25.07
C ASP A 61 4.21 30.27 -25.64
N ILE A 62 4.88 29.47 -24.83
CA ILE A 62 5.51 28.21 -25.25
C ILE A 62 5.50 27.21 -24.11
N VAL A 63 5.21 25.96 -24.45
CA VAL A 63 5.43 24.80 -23.61
C VAL A 63 6.47 23.88 -24.25
N TRP A 64 7.45 23.46 -23.47
CA TRP A 64 8.49 22.52 -23.88
C TRP A 64 8.43 21.27 -23.02
N LEU A 65 8.50 20.09 -23.65
CA LEU A 65 8.94 18.88 -23.00
C LEU A 65 10.45 18.80 -23.09
N CYS A 66 11.14 18.64 -21.98
CA CYS A 66 12.59 18.65 -21.88
C CYS A 66 13.10 17.31 -21.34
N THR A 67 14.12 16.76 -21.99
CA THR A 67 14.96 15.69 -21.43
C THR A 67 16.28 16.30 -20.97
N GLN A 68 17.27 15.48 -20.62
CA GLN A 68 18.60 15.94 -20.29
C GLN A 68 19.23 16.66 -21.49
N ASP A 69 19.09 16.10 -22.71
CA ASP A 69 19.83 16.51 -23.88
C ASP A 69 18.99 17.23 -24.93
N LYS A 70 17.67 17.10 -24.90
CA LYS A 70 16.75 17.58 -25.94
C LYS A 70 15.59 18.38 -25.37
N LYS A 71 15.09 19.28 -26.22
CA LYS A 71 13.86 20.05 -25.94
C LYS A 71 12.92 19.88 -27.11
N TYR A 72 11.71 19.46 -26.82
CA TYR A 72 10.65 19.28 -27.80
C TYR A 72 9.60 20.36 -27.60
N LYS A 73 9.38 21.20 -28.61
CA LYS A 73 8.32 22.22 -28.58
C LYS A 73 6.98 21.50 -28.66
N MET A 74 6.13 21.69 -27.66
CA MET A 74 4.78 21.15 -27.68
C MET A 74 3.87 22.02 -28.55
N LYS A 75 2.91 21.38 -29.22
CA LYS A 75 1.95 22.05 -30.09
C LYS A 75 0.62 22.18 -29.34
N LYS A 76 0.02 23.36 -29.35
CA LYS A 76 -1.37 23.58 -28.87
C LYS A 76 -2.30 22.80 -29.79
N THR A 77 -3.04 21.85 -29.25
CA THR A 77 -3.94 20.94 -29.97
C THR A 77 -5.40 21.16 -29.67
N GLU A 78 -5.69 21.63 -28.46
CA GLU A 78 -7.05 21.76 -27.99
C GLU A 78 -7.21 22.96 -27.06
N THR A 79 -8.39 23.57 -27.07
CA THR A 79 -8.84 24.52 -26.05
C THR A 79 -10.18 24.08 -25.54
N GLU A 80 -10.29 23.80 -24.23
CA GLU A 80 -11.51 23.35 -23.58
C GLU A 80 -11.75 24.13 -22.28
N GLY A 81 -12.89 24.79 -22.20
CA GLY A 81 -13.27 25.59 -21.03
C GLY A 81 -12.22 26.67 -20.70
N ALA A 82 -11.63 26.56 -19.52
CA ALA A 82 -10.62 27.49 -19.02
C ALA A 82 -9.19 27.14 -19.44
N PHE A 83 -8.96 26.10 -20.24
CA PHE A 83 -7.65 25.50 -20.48
C PHE A 83 -7.28 25.44 -21.95
N ASP A 84 -5.96 25.52 -22.19
CA ASP A 84 -5.29 25.12 -23.42
C ASP A 84 -4.47 23.84 -23.16
N TYR A 85 -4.53 22.92 -24.12
CA TYR A 85 -3.78 21.66 -24.08
C TYR A 85 -2.69 21.65 -25.15
N TYR A 86 -1.51 21.23 -24.74
CA TYR A 86 -0.33 21.12 -25.58
C TYR A 86 0.11 19.67 -25.66
N GLU A 87 0.48 19.20 -26.83
CA GLU A 87 0.89 17.82 -27.06
C GLU A 87 2.23 17.74 -27.79
N VAL A 88 2.92 16.65 -27.51
CA VAL A 88 4.08 16.20 -28.26
C VAL A 88 4.07 14.68 -28.36
N LYS A 89 4.53 14.17 -29.50
CA LYS A 89 4.68 12.73 -29.75
C LYS A 89 6.15 12.37 -29.68
N ILE A 90 6.45 11.31 -28.93
CA ILE A 90 7.81 10.81 -28.70
C ILE A 90 7.82 9.32 -29.01
N THR A 91 8.70 8.87 -29.89
CA THR A 91 8.99 7.45 -30.08
C THR A 91 9.99 7.03 -29.01
N LEU A 92 9.62 6.04 -28.21
CA LEU A 92 10.44 5.54 -27.10
C LEU A 92 11.55 4.60 -27.59
N GLY A 93 12.71 4.65 -26.92
CA GLY A 93 13.74 3.61 -27.02
C GLY A 93 13.45 2.44 -26.09
N GLU A 94 14.48 1.67 -25.78
CA GLU A 94 14.41 0.55 -24.81
C GLU A 94 14.66 1.03 -23.37
N GLU A 95 15.41 2.13 -23.21
CA GLU A 95 15.78 2.68 -21.90
C GLU A 95 14.70 3.58 -21.30
N PRO A 96 14.63 3.72 -19.96
CA PRO A 96 13.71 4.64 -19.30
C PRO A 96 13.81 6.06 -19.80
N PHE A 97 12.69 6.66 -20.15
CA PHE A 97 12.59 8.01 -20.71
C PHE A 97 12.24 9.02 -19.61
N TYR A 98 13.21 9.87 -19.23
CA TYR A 98 13.05 10.89 -18.20
C TYR A 98 12.80 12.27 -18.81
N TYR A 99 11.75 12.96 -18.33
CA TYR A 99 11.38 14.29 -18.83
C TYR A 99 10.78 15.19 -17.75
N TYR A 100 10.72 16.48 -18.06
CA TYR A 100 10.04 17.53 -17.32
C TYR A 100 9.51 18.56 -18.31
N PHE A 101 8.62 19.44 -17.83
CA PHE A 101 8.12 20.53 -18.68
C PHE A 101 8.77 21.86 -18.32
N LYS A 102 8.99 22.69 -19.33
CA LYS A 102 9.36 24.10 -19.20
C LYS A 102 8.28 24.94 -19.86
N VAL A 103 7.72 25.91 -19.12
CA VAL A 103 6.68 26.82 -19.59
C VAL A 103 7.22 28.24 -19.56
N ALA A 104 7.05 28.95 -20.68
CA ALA A 104 7.44 30.35 -20.81
C ALA A 104 6.20 31.22 -21.03
N SER A 105 6.12 32.34 -20.29
CA SER A 105 5.13 33.40 -20.43
C SER A 105 5.83 34.75 -20.28
N GLY A 106 6.07 35.44 -21.37
CA GLY A 106 6.93 36.63 -21.43
C GLY A 106 8.37 36.32 -21.00
N MET A 107 8.85 37.02 -19.99
CA MET A 107 10.18 36.77 -19.41
C MET A 107 10.18 35.73 -18.30
N LEU A 108 9.00 35.27 -17.87
CA LEU A 108 8.87 34.27 -16.83
C LEU A 108 9.05 32.87 -17.41
N ASN A 109 9.96 32.11 -16.81
CA ASN A 109 10.09 30.68 -17.05
C ASN A 109 9.82 29.92 -15.78
N VAL A 110 8.99 28.88 -15.86
CA VAL A 110 8.74 27.93 -14.78
C VAL A 110 8.95 26.51 -15.28
N TYR A 111 9.31 25.63 -14.37
CA TYR A 111 9.44 24.21 -14.60
C TYR A 111 8.30 23.46 -13.93
N TYR A 112 7.93 22.33 -14.51
CA TYR A 112 6.91 21.45 -13.96
C TYR A 112 7.42 20.01 -14.01
N ASP A 113 7.43 19.35 -12.88
CA ASP A 113 7.85 17.97 -12.68
C ASP A 113 6.85 17.22 -11.80
N ARG A 114 7.15 16.00 -11.38
CA ARG A 114 6.25 15.19 -10.55
C ARG A 114 5.94 15.79 -9.18
N TYR A 115 6.82 16.59 -8.63
CA TYR A 115 6.54 17.31 -7.38
C TYR A 115 5.63 18.53 -7.61
N GLY A 116 5.58 19.04 -8.85
CA GLY A 116 4.79 20.21 -9.24
C GLY A 116 5.64 21.34 -9.82
N ILE A 117 5.19 22.59 -9.63
CA ILE A 117 5.79 23.78 -10.20
C ILE A 117 7.06 24.18 -9.44
N SER A 118 8.10 24.61 -10.17
CA SER A 118 9.34 25.13 -9.61
C SER A 118 9.88 26.30 -10.43
N LYS A 119 10.70 27.17 -9.78
CA LYS A 119 11.52 28.17 -10.45
C LYS A 119 12.79 27.58 -11.04
N GLU A 120 13.22 26.42 -10.54
CA GLU A 120 14.45 25.72 -10.90
C GLU A 120 14.16 24.30 -11.38
N LYS A 121 15.06 23.77 -12.20
CA LYS A 121 15.03 22.37 -12.62
C LYS A 121 15.39 21.46 -11.43
N ARG A 122 14.58 20.41 -11.22
CA ARG A 122 14.75 19.41 -10.15
C ARG A 122 14.86 18.02 -10.78
N ASP A 123 16.08 17.51 -10.92
CA ASP A 123 16.33 16.24 -11.61
C ASP A 123 15.77 15.02 -10.90
N GLN A 124 15.67 15.06 -9.57
CA GLN A 124 15.13 13.98 -8.75
C GLN A 124 13.61 13.75 -8.94
N TYR A 125 12.89 14.75 -9.43
CA TYR A 125 11.43 14.68 -9.63
C TYR A 125 10.99 14.61 -11.10
N ARG A 126 11.90 14.27 -12.02
CA ARG A 126 11.53 14.08 -13.43
C ARG A 126 10.45 13.01 -13.57
N PHE A 127 9.54 13.21 -14.51
CA PHE A 127 8.67 12.15 -14.98
C PHE A 127 9.51 11.02 -15.58
N CYS A 128 9.02 9.79 -15.45
CA CYS A 128 9.64 8.62 -16.03
C CYS A 128 8.61 7.79 -16.80
N ILE A 129 8.99 7.29 -17.97
CA ILE A 129 8.28 6.23 -18.69
C ILE A 129 9.26 5.09 -18.84
N ILE A 130 8.87 3.89 -18.40
CA ILE A 130 9.66 2.67 -18.59
C ILE A 130 9.01 1.89 -19.74
N PRO A 131 9.64 1.83 -20.92
CA PRO A 131 9.08 1.13 -22.07
C PRO A 131 8.93 -0.38 -21.79
N GLY A 132 7.74 -0.92 -22.09
CA GLY A 132 7.45 -2.35 -21.87
C GLY A 132 7.12 -2.75 -20.44
N PHE A 133 7.18 -1.81 -19.49
CA PHE A 133 6.68 -2.06 -18.13
C PHE A 133 5.17 -1.84 -18.06
N SER A 134 4.47 -2.78 -17.45
CA SER A 134 3.05 -2.66 -17.14
C SER A 134 2.73 -3.33 -15.82
N THR A 135 1.68 -2.86 -15.16
CA THR A 135 1.08 -3.50 -14.00
C THR A 135 -0.24 -4.18 -14.39
N PRO A 136 -0.67 -5.24 -13.70
CA PRO A 136 -1.94 -5.88 -14.00
C PRO A 136 -3.11 -4.87 -13.87
N ASP A 137 -3.98 -4.81 -14.87
CA ASP A 137 -5.09 -3.84 -14.86
C ASP A 137 -6.04 -4.02 -13.67
N TRP A 138 -6.25 -5.27 -13.25
CA TRP A 138 -7.10 -5.59 -12.11
C TRP A 138 -6.61 -4.98 -10.79
N SER A 139 -5.30 -4.69 -10.66
CA SER A 139 -4.70 -4.19 -9.43
C SER A 139 -4.77 -2.66 -9.27
N LYS A 140 -5.01 -1.92 -10.37
CA LYS A 140 -5.05 -0.45 -10.36
C LYS A 140 -6.30 0.06 -9.64
N GLY A 141 -6.12 0.65 -8.46
CA GLY A 141 -7.22 1.10 -7.60
C GLY A 141 -8.09 -0.03 -7.06
N ALA A 142 -7.58 -1.26 -6.99
CA ALA A 142 -8.35 -2.40 -6.46
C ALA A 142 -8.52 -2.30 -4.95
N VAL A 143 -9.71 -2.62 -4.46
CA VAL A 143 -10.00 -2.70 -3.03
C VAL A 143 -9.48 -4.03 -2.49
N MET A 144 -8.42 -3.96 -1.69
CA MET A 144 -7.77 -5.12 -1.10
C MET A 144 -8.20 -5.33 0.36
N TYR A 145 -8.13 -6.57 0.83
CA TYR A 145 -8.46 -6.94 2.19
C TYR A 145 -7.42 -7.92 2.73
N GLN A 146 -6.69 -7.50 3.76
CA GLN A 146 -5.64 -8.29 4.40
C GLN A 146 -6.22 -9.18 5.49
N ILE A 147 -5.88 -10.47 5.46
CA ILE A 147 -6.35 -11.47 6.42
C ILE A 147 -5.18 -12.12 7.15
N LEU A 148 -5.14 -11.98 8.47
CA LEU A 148 -4.37 -12.85 9.38
C LEU A 148 -5.28 -14.02 9.76
N VAL A 149 -5.05 -15.18 9.14
CA VAL A 149 -6.01 -16.30 9.10
C VAL A 149 -6.38 -16.81 10.50
N ASP A 150 -5.41 -17.01 11.39
CA ASP A 150 -5.65 -17.47 12.77
C ASP A 150 -6.67 -16.61 13.54
N ARG A 151 -6.84 -15.35 13.13
CA ARG A 151 -7.64 -14.34 13.84
C ARG A 151 -8.93 -13.96 13.11
N PHE A 152 -9.21 -14.56 11.95
CA PHE A 152 -10.35 -14.15 11.13
C PHE A 152 -11.62 -14.92 11.43
N TYR A 153 -11.64 -16.25 11.25
CA TYR A 153 -12.77 -17.10 11.60
C TYR A 153 -12.34 -18.56 11.65
N ASN A 154 -12.74 -19.29 12.71
CA ASN A 154 -12.54 -20.73 12.83
C ASN A 154 -13.69 -21.47 12.15
N GLY A 155 -13.41 -22.09 11.01
CA GLY A 155 -14.40 -22.82 10.19
C GLY A 155 -14.38 -24.33 10.38
N ASP A 156 -13.23 -24.89 10.83
CA ASP A 156 -13.02 -26.33 11.01
C ASP A 156 -12.18 -26.59 12.26
N THR A 157 -12.83 -26.83 13.40
CA THR A 157 -12.13 -27.06 14.67
C THR A 157 -11.29 -28.34 14.72
N SER A 158 -11.37 -29.21 13.71
CA SER A 158 -10.60 -30.46 13.67
C SER A 158 -9.13 -30.23 13.30
N ASN A 159 -8.81 -29.09 12.67
CA ASN A 159 -7.45 -28.71 12.29
C ASN A 159 -6.78 -27.77 13.30
N ASP A 160 -7.46 -27.36 14.36
CA ASP A 160 -6.92 -26.46 15.39
C ASP A 160 -5.56 -26.93 15.91
N VAL A 161 -4.63 -25.99 16.11
CA VAL A 161 -3.43 -26.22 16.93
C VAL A 161 -3.87 -26.50 18.36
N LEU A 162 -3.39 -27.58 18.94
CA LEU A 162 -3.77 -27.99 20.29
C LEU A 162 -2.81 -27.43 21.34
N THR A 163 -3.31 -27.29 22.56
CA THR A 163 -2.44 -27.02 23.72
C THR A 163 -1.47 -28.18 23.91
N ASP A 164 -0.19 -27.86 24.16
CA ASP A 164 0.92 -28.79 24.29
C ASP A 164 1.19 -29.66 23.05
N GLU A 165 0.84 -29.17 21.85
CA GLU A 165 1.10 -29.91 20.61
C GLU A 165 2.61 -29.95 20.27
N TYR A 166 3.30 -28.83 20.49
CA TYR A 166 4.77 -28.68 20.33
C TYR A 166 5.30 -27.54 21.21
N TYR A 167 6.62 -27.41 21.30
CA TYR A 167 7.29 -26.33 22.02
C TYR A 167 7.91 -25.31 21.06
N TYR A 168 7.59 -24.03 21.24
CA TYR A 168 8.12 -22.94 20.44
C TYR A 168 8.37 -21.69 21.28
N ILE A 169 9.56 -21.11 21.17
CA ILE A 169 9.97 -19.87 21.88
C ILE A 169 9.42 -19.80 23.32
N ARG A 170 10.07 -20.51 24.24
CA ARG A 170 9.84 -20.48 25.70
C ARG A 170 8.51 -21.08 26.22
N SER A 171 7.62 -21.54 25.35
CA SER A 171 6.36 -22.15 25.78
C SER A 171 5.92 -23.26 24.82
N THR A 172 5.04 -24.14 25.30
CA THR A 172 4.28 -25.01 24.40
C THR A 172 3.21 -24.22 23.67
N SER A 173 2.75 -24.73 22.52
CA SER A 173 1.58 -24.23 21.82
C SER A 173 0.36 -24.20 22.71
N ARG A 174 -0.49 -23.18 22.56
CA ARG A 174 -1.69 -23.00 23.34
C ARG A 174 -2.88 -22.68 22.45
N LYS A 175 -3.89 -23.53 22.46
CA LYS A 175 -5.23 -23.20 21.97
C LYS A 175 -5.88 -22.22 22.94
N MET A 176 -6.32 -21.06 22.43
CA MET A 176 -7.00 -20.06 23.25
C MET A 176 -8.41 -20.55 23.65
N ASP A 177 -8.77 -20.30 24.92
CA ASP A 177 -10.06 -20.75 25.49
C ASP A 177 -11.24 -19.91 24.94
N SER A 178 -11.00 -18.69 24.54
CA SER A 178 -12.02 -17.78 24.05
C SER A 178 -11.56 -17.00 22.83
N TRP A 179 -12.43 -16.92 21.82
CA TRP A 179 -12.24 -16.09 20.64
C TRP A 179 -12.06 -14.60 20.96
N ASP A 180 -12.71 -14.12 22.03
CA ASP A 180 -12.71 -12.70 22.41
C ASP A 180 -11.55 -12.29 23.34
N GLN A 181 -10.68 -13.22 23.69
CA GLN A 181 -9.53 -12.91 24.55
C GLN A 181 -8.49 -12.11 23.75
N CYS A 182 -7.94 -11.04 24.35
CA CYS A 182 -6.83 -10.32 23.72
C CYS A 182 -5.55 -11.16 23.71
N PRO A 183 -4.69 -11.01 22.68
CA PRO A 183 -3.37 -11.63 22.64
C PRO A 183 -2.51 -11.19 23.83
N SER A 184 -1.65 -12.10 24.36
CA SER A 184 -0.63 -11.74 25.34
C SER A 184 0.59 -11.11 24.67
N ASP A 185 1.48 -10.49 25.47
CA ASP A 185 2.71 -9.85 24.97
C ASP A 185 3.67 -10.82 24.25
N PHE A 186 3.55 -12.14 24.52
CA PHE A 186 4.35 -13.20 23.90
C PHE A 186 3.46 -14.23 23.19
N SER A 187 2.58 -13.76 22.35
CA SER A 187 1.49 -14.55 21.80
C SER A 187 1.86 -15.44 20.60
N VAL A 188 3.13 -15.58 20.22
CA VAL A 188 3.53 -16.33 19.00
C VAL A 188 3.08 -17.80 18.98
N ALA A 189 2.92 -18.40 20.14
CA ALA A 189 2.44 -19.77 20.32
C ALA A 189 0.96 -19.85 20.80
N GLU A 190 0.22 -18.75 20.78
CA GLU A 190 -1.21 -18.67 21.12
C GLU A 190 -2.07 -18.71 19.86
N PHE A 191 -2.92 -19.72 19.72
CA PHE A 191 -3.72 -19.96 18.52
C PHE A 191 -5.22 -19.83 18.82
N TYR A 192 -5.92 -19.07 17.97
CA TYR A 192 -7.39 -18.93 18.05
C TYR A 192 -8.11 -19.91 17.14
N GLY A 193 -7.39 -20.50 16.19
CA GLY A 193 -7.87 -21.55 15.32
C GLY A 193 -8.61 -21.03 14.07
N GLY A 194 -8.44 -19.75 13.70
CA GLY A 194 -8.89 -19.30 12.39
C GLY A 194 -8.18 -20.07 11.28
N ASP A 195 -8.92 -20.41 10.22
CA ASP A 195 -8.46 -21.27 9.14
C ASP A 195 -9.01 -20.87 7.76
N LEU A 196 -8.57 -21.55 6.70
CA LEU A 196 -9.02 -21.28 5.32
C LEU A 196 -10.49 -21.73 5.09
N GLU A 197 -10.99 -22.70 5.84
CA GLU A 197 -12.42 -23.04 5.81
C GLU A 197 -13.26 -21.88 6.37
N GLY A 198 -12.78 -21.23 7.44
CA GLY A 198 -13.39 -20.02 7.98
C GLY A 198 -13.40 -18.88 6.97
N VAL A 199 -12.30 -18.67 6.26
CA VAL A 199 -12.27 -17.69 5.16
C VAL A 199 -13.29 -18.07 4.09
N ARG A 200 -13.37 -19.35 3.67
CA ARG A 200 -14.33 -19.84 2.68
C ARG A 200 -15.77 -19.52 3.09
N GLN A 201 -16.12 -19.75 4.34
CA GLN A 201 -17.46 -19.46 4.89
C GLN A 201 -17.77 -17.94 4.90
N LYS A 202 -16.75 -17.08 4.95
CA LYS A 202 -16.89 -15.62 4.97
C LYS A 202 -16.70 -14.95 3.60
N LEU A 203 -16.50 -15.69 2.52
CA LEU A 203 -16.39 -15.12 1.16
C LEU A 203 -17.60 -14.28 0.74
N GLY A 204 -18.81 -14.68 1.18
CA GLY A 204 -20.02 -13.90 0.95
C GLY A 204 -20.00 -12.54 1.65
N TYR A 205 -19.45 -12.47 2.86
CA TYR A 205 -19.24 -11.22 3.60
C TYR A 205 -18.26 -10.30 2.85
N LEU A 206 -17.10 -10.82 2.46
CA LEU A 206 -16.07 -10.05 1.74
C LEU A 206 -16.60 -9.53 0.39
N GLN A 207 -17.32 -10.35 -0.36
CA GLN A 207 -17.95 -9.95 -1.61
C GLN A 207 -18.99 -8.84 -1.40
N ASN A 208 -19.83 -8.96 -0.35
CA ASN A 208 -20.84 -7.96 -0.02
C ASN A 208 -20.21 -6.63 0.47
N LEU A 209 -19.07 -6.68 1.15
CA LEU A 209 -18.28 -5.50 1.53
C LEU A 209 -17.73 -4.79 0.28
N GLY A 210 -17.53 -5.50 -0.83
CA GLY A 210 -17.01 -4.98 -2.07
C GLY A 210 -15.52 -5.25 -2.32
N VAL A 211 -14.93 -6.18 -1.57
CA VAL A 211 -13.53 -6.61 -1.72
C VAL A 211 -13.29 -7.15 -3.13
N GLU A 212 -12.17 -6.74 -3.72
CA GLU A 212 -11.72 -7.22 -5.05
C GLU A 212 -10.49 -8.13 -4.94
N VAL A 213 -9.70 -8.01 -3.89
CA VAL A 213 -8.47 -8.78 -3.69
C VAL A 213 -8.35 -9.19 -2.23
N ILE A 214 -8.09 -10.47 -1.99
CA ILE A 214 -7.73 -10.99 -0.67
C ILE A 214 -6.21 -11.12 -0.60
N TYR A 215 -5.58 -10.40 0.31
CA TYR A 215 -4.18 -10.59 0.65
C TYR A 215 -4.09 -11.41 1.94
N PHE A 216 -3.50 -12.59 1.85
CA PHE A 216 -3.26 -13.45 2.99
C PHE A 216 -1.87 -13.18 3.59
N ASN A 217 -1.80 -12.96 4.92
CA ASN A 217 -0.56 -13.19 5.65
C ASN A 217 -0.09 -14.63 5.44
N PRO A 218 1.18 -14.99 5.75
CA PRO A 218 1.74 -16.28 5.34
C PRO A 218 0.84 -17.48 5.67
N LEU A 219 0.72 -18.40 4.71
CA LEU A 219 -0.13 -19.61 4.80
C LEU A 219 0.66 -20.91 4.88
N PHE A 220 1.96 -20.85 4.63
CA PHE A 220 2.80 -22.05 4.56
C PHE A 220 3.03 -22.66 5.94
N VAL A 221 3.40 -23.95 5.95
CA VAL A 221 3.69 -24.68 7.20
C VAL A 221 4.64 -23.86 8.06
N SER A 222 4.28 -23.63 9.33
CA SER A 222 5.03 -22.75 10.23
C SER A 222 4.59 -22.94 11.69
N PRO A 223 5.53 -22.89 12.65
CA PRO A 223 5.21 -23.13 14.06
C PRO A 223 4.55 -21.95 14.78
N SER A 224 4.63 -20.73 14.25
CA SER A 224 3.97 -19.57 14.88
C SER A 224 2.58 -19.31 14.32
N ASN A 225 1.79 -18.53 15.06
CA ASN A 225 0.48 -18.08 14.61
C ASN A 225 0.55 -17.04 13.47
N HIS A 226 1.64 -16.27 13.38
CA HIS A 226 1.86 -15.28 12.33
C HIS A 226 2.48 -15.86 11.05
N LYS A 227 3.13 -17.02 11.16
CA LYS A 227 3.72 -17.82 10.08
C LYS A 227 4.81 -17.15 9.24
N TYR A 228 5.50 -16.13 9.78
CA TYR A 228 6.71 -15.56 9.14
C TYR A 228 7.98 -16.40 9.34
N ASP A 229 7.89 -17.51 10.05
CA ASP A 229 8.93 -18.48 10.32
C ASP A 229 8.67 -19.79 9.57
N ILE A 230 8.70 -19.71 8.23
CA ILE A 230 8.28 -20.78 7.33
C ILE A 230 9.08 -22.07 7.52
N GLN A 231 8.36 -23.16 7.70
CA GLN A 231 8.86 -24.51 7.88
C GLN A 231 8.96 -25.28 6.54
N ASP A 232 7.97 -25.10 5.66
CA ASP A 232 7.96 -25.70 4.33
C ASP A 232 7.24 -24.79 3.31
N TYR A 233 7.96 -24.31 2.29
CA TYR A 233 7.44 -23.44 1.24
C TYR A 233 6.57 -24.15 0.20
N ASP A 234 6.57 -25.47 0.19
CA ASP A 234 5.84 -26.24 -0.80
C ASP A 234 4.41 -26.58 -0.40
N TYR A 235 4.02 -26.31 0.86
CA TYR A 235 2.73 -26.74 1.38
C TYR A 235 2.08 -25.68 2.25
N ILE A 236 0.74 -25.57 2.07
CA ILE A 236 -0.14 -24.84 2.99
C ILE A 236 -0.14 -25.59 4.33
N ASP A 237 -0.10 -24.85 5.42
CA ASP A 237 -0.12 -25.42 6.76
C ASP A 237 -1.41 -26.23 6.97
N PRO A 238 -1.31 -27.53 7.36
CA PRO A 238 -2.48 -28.35 7.63
C PRO A 238 -3.41 -27.80 8.73
N HIS A 239 -2.88 -26.99 9.68
CA HIS A 239 -3.71 -26.30 10.68
C HIS A 239 -4.54 -25.15 10.07
N TYR A 240 -4.18 -24.67 8.85
CA TYR A 240 -5.02 -23.77 8.07
C TYR A 240 -5.80 -24.50 6.97
N GLY A 241 -5.32 -25.66 6.55
CA GLY A 241 -5.87 -26.48 5.50
C GLY A 241 -6.67 -27.67 6.00
N LYS A 242 -6.20 -28.89 5.69
CA LYS A 242 -6.88 -30.14 6.01
C LYS A 242 -5.93 -31.13 6.69
N ILE A 243 -6.34 -31.67 7.83
CA ILE A 243 -5.70 -32.80 8.51
C ILE A 243 -6.55 -34.04 8.22
N VAL A 244 -6.13 -34.88 7.30
CA VAL A 244 -6.87 -36.11 6.89
C VAL A 244 -6.37 -37.36 7.63
N GLU A 245 -5.14 -37.33 8.12
CA GLU A 245 -4.58 -38.35 9.00
C GLU A 245 -4.08 -37.67 10.27
N ASP A 246 -4.80 -37.83 11.37
CA ASP A 246 -4.44 -37.31 12.69
C ASP A 246 -4.06 -38.45 13.63
N GLY A 247 -3.01 -38.24 14.41
CA GLY A 247 -2.51 -39.25 15.36
C GLY A 247 -1.18 -38.85 15.99
N GLY A 248 -0.78 -39.57 17.00
CA GLY A 248 0.39 -39.26 17.79
C GLY A 248 0.05 -38.62 19.13
N GLU A 249 1.09 -38.31 19.90
CA GLU A 249 1.00 -37.83 21.29
C GLU A 249 1.29 -36.33 21.35
N LEU A 250 0.60 -35.64 22.26
CA LEU A 250 0.97 -34.29 22.68
C LEU A 250 2.20 -34.33 23.59
N LEU A 251 2.88 -33.19 23.75
CA LEU A 251 3.95 -33.07 24.73
C LEU A 251 3.42 -33.25 26.14
N LYS A 252 4.18 -33.94 26.99
CA LYS A 252 3.85 -34.03 28.42
C LYS A 252 4.32 -32.77 29.13
N ASP A 253 3.68 -32.43 30.23
CA ASP A 253 4.04 -31.31 31.07
C ASP A 253 5.55 -31.23 31.34
N GLY A 254 6.15 -30.06 31.10
CA GLY A 254 7.58 -29.78 31.28
C GLY A 254 8.50 -30.36 30.20
N VAL A 255 7.98 -30.95 29.12
CA VAL A 255 8.77 -31.45 27.98
C VAL A 255 8.85 -30.39 26.90
N SER A 256 10.08 -30.02 26.49
CA SER A 256 10.37 -29.08 25.41
C SER A 256 11.05 -29.75 24.19
N ASP A 257 11.20 -31.06 24.20
CA ASP A 257 11.82 -31.85 23.13
C ASP A 257 10.79 -32.17 22.04
N ASN A 258 10.85 -31.44 20.92
CA ASN A 258 9.89 -31.57 19.81
C ASN A 258 9.96 -32.91 19.07
N ARG A 259 11.03 -33.70 19.24
CA ARG A 259 11.08 -35.10 18.75
C ARG A 259 9.97 -35.98 19.37
N LYS A 260 9.43 -35.57 20.52
CA LYS A 260 8.33 -36.26 21.23
C LYS A 260 6.95 -35.68 20.87
N ALA A 261 6.89 -34.59 20.14
CA ALA A 261 5.66 -33.97 19.65
C ALA A 261 5.11 -34.74 18.45
N THR A 262 4.87 -36.05 18.63
CA THR A 262 4.60 -36.95 17.50
C THR A 262 3.30 -36.64 16.78
N ARG A 263 2.33 -35.99 17.45
CA ARG A 263 1.12 -35.51 16.80
C ARG A 263 1.42 -34.34 15.88
N TYR A 264 2.17 -33.34 16.33
CA TYR A 264 2.61 -32.24 15.51
C TYR A 264 3.41 -32.73 14.29
N ILE A 265 4.42 -33.59 14.52
CA ILE A 265 5.21 -34.19 13.45
C ILE A 265 4.28 -34.83 12.41
N ASN A 266 3.34 -35.69 12.84
CA ASN A 266 2.40 -36.32 11.91
C ASN A 266 1.55 -35.31 11.15
N ARG A 267 1.05 -34.26 11.81
CA ARG A 267 0.20 -33.25 11.16
C ARG A 267 0.94 -32.47 10.09
N VAL A 268 2.20 -32.04 10.33
CA VAL A 268 2.95 -31.11 9.47
C VAL A 268 3.98 -31.75 8.56
N THR A 269 4.26 -33.06 8.70
CA THR A 269 5.22 -33.77 7.82
C THR A 269 4.56 -34.88 6.99
N ASN A 270 3.35 -35.33 7.36
CA ASN A 270 2.64 -36.34 6.59
C ASN A 270 2.16 -35.80 5.26
N LYS A 271 2.66 -36.39 4.17
CA LYS A 271 2.36 -35.96 2.80
C LYS A 271 0.87 -35.90 2.46
N LYS A 272 0.05 -36.79 3.03
CA LYS A 272 -1.40 -36.77 2.79
C LYS A 272 -2.06 -35.52 3.34
N ASN A 273 -1.67 -35.07 4.55
CA ASN A 273 -2.14 -33.83 5.13
C ASN A 273 -1.68 -32.60 4.33
N LEU A 274 -0.40 -32.61 3.94
CA LEU A 274 0.21 -31.55 3.15
C LEU A 274 -0.44 -31.41 1.76
N GLU A 275 -0.64 -32.51 1.07
CA GLU A 275 -1.29 -32.54 -0.25
C GLU A 275 -2.78 -32.16 -0.18
N ALA A 276 -3.52 -32.68 0.82
CA ALA A 276 -4.92 -32.33 1.05
C ALA A 276 -5.09 -30.81 1.32
N SER A 277 -4.14 -30.22 2.04
CA SER A 277 -4.15 -28.78 2.33
C SER A 277 -3.88 -27.94 1.07
N ASN A 278 -2.96 -28.40 0.22
CA ASN A 278 -2.70 -27.77 -1.07
C ASN A 278 -3.88 -27.87 -2.04
N GLU A 279 -4.53 -29.04 -2.11
CA GLU A 279 -5.75 -29.25 -2.91
C GLU A 279 -6.88 -28.34 -2.42
N PHE A 280 -7.10 -28.28 -1.11
CA PHE A 280 -8.10 -27.40 -0.52
C PHE A 280 -7.83 -25.93 -0.84
N PHE A 281 -6.58 -25.47 -0.76
CA PHE A 281 -6.22 -24.11 -1.15
C PHE A 281 -6.51 -23.81 -2.62
N ALA A 282 -6.18 -24.75 -3.52
CA ALA A 282 -6.48 -24.61 -4.96
C ALA A 282 -7.99 -24.48 -5.22
N GLU A 283 -8.82 -25.27 -4.51
CA GLU A 283 -10.28 -25.16 -4.56
C GLU A 283 -10.76 -23.80 -4.03
N LEU A 284 -10.22 -23.34 -2.90
CA LEU A 284 -10.56 -22.04 -2.31
C LEU A 284 -10.24 -20.89 -3.28
N VAL A 285 -9.07 -20.87 -3.89
CA VAL A 285 -8.71 -19.85 -4.89
C VAL A 285 -9.68 -19.87 -6.07
N LYS A 286 -10.07 -21.06 -6.55
CA LYS A 286 -11.08 -21.19 -7.61
C LYS A 286 -12.44 -20.60 -7.20
N GLU A 287 -12.86 -20.81 -5.93
CA GLU A 287 -14.09 -20.22 -5.40
C GLU A 287 -14.00 -18.69 -5.26
N ILE A 288 -12.85 -18.16 -4.84
CA ILE A 288 -12.56 -16.73 -4.76
C ILE A 288 -12.65 -16.11 -6.15
N HIS A 289 -12.00 -16.72 -7.15
CA HIS A 289 -12.05 -16.28 -8.55
C HIS A 289 -13.47 -16.32 -9.13
N ALA A 290 -14.27 -17.33 -8.80
CA ALA A 290 -15.66 -17.43 -9.24
C ALA A 290 -16.54 -16.28 -8.70
N ARG A 291 -16.13 -15.62 -7.63
CA ARG A 291 -16.77 -14.41 -7.08
C ARG A 291 -16.19 -13.11 -7.64
N GLY A 292 -15.25 -13.18 -8.59
CA GLY A 292 -14.60 -12.04 -9.20
C GLY A 292 -13.49 -11.43 -8.33
N MET A 293 -13.07 -12.08 -7.26
CA MET A 293 -11.98 -11.64 -6.39
C MET A 293 -10.65 -12.29 -6.78
N LYS A 294 -9.54 -11.69 -6.35
CA LYS A 294 -8.15 -12.09 -6.58
C LYS A 294 -7.47 -12.49 -5.28
N VAL A 295 -6.32 -13.18 -5.38
CA VAL A 295 -5.56 -13.67 -4.23
C VAL A 295 -4.10 -13.26 -4.33
N ILE A 296 -3.58 -12.63 -3.28
CA ILE A 296 -2.15 -12.33 -3.09
C ILE A 296 -1.64 -13.17 -1.92
N LEU A 297 -0.52 -13.85 -2.11
CA LEU A 297 0.19 -14.60 -1.07
C LEU A 297 1.34 -13.79 -0.47
N ASP A 298 1.67 -14.08 0.78
CA ASP A 298 2.84 -13.51 1.45
C ASP A 298 4.06 -14.42 1.24
N GLY A 299 5.13 -13.85 0.70
CA GLY A 299 6.39 -14.51 0.38
C GLY A 299 7.50 -14.10 1.32
N VAL A 300 7.84 -14.96 2.27
CA VAL A 300 8.92 -14.75 3.24
C VAL A 300 10.17 -15.44 2.73
N PHE A 301 10.98 -14.75 1.92
CA PHE A 301 12.14 -15.33 1.24
C PHE A 301 13.50 -14.84 1.78
N ASN A 302 13.51 -13.86 2.68
CA ASN A 302 14.74 -13.40 3.31
C ASN A 302 15.30 -14.41 4.33
N HIS A 303 14.41 -15.07 5.05
CA HIS A 303 14.71 -16.04 6.11
C HIS A 303 13.66 -17.16 6.10
N CYS A 304 13.90 -18.21 6.86
CA CYS A 304 12.90 -19.24 7.16
C CYS A 304 12.75 -19.41 8.67
N GLY A 305 11.96 -20.36 9.12
CA GLY A 305 11.88 -20.75 10.53
C GLY A 305 12.97 -21.73 10.96
N SER A 306 13.28 -21.83 12.25
CA SER A 306 14.19 -22.83 12.80
C SER A 306 13.67 -24.28 12.64
N PHE A 307 12.35 -24.43 12.48
CA PHE A 307 11.68 -25.71 12.19
C PHE A 307 11.76 -26.11 10.71
N ASN A 308 12.29 -25.23 9.84
CA ASN A 308 12.33 -25.49 8.40
C ASN A 308 13.06 -26.79 8.07
N LYS A 309 12.48 -27.59 7.15
CA LYS A 309 13.02 -28.90 6.72
C LYS A 309 14.46 -28.86 6.23
N TRP A 310 14.93 -27.73 5.74
CA TRP A 310 16.31 -27.58 5.27
C TRP A 310 17.30 -27.40 6.42
N LEU A 311 16.85 -26.82 7.56
CA LEU A 311 17.68 -26.70 8.77
C LEU A 311 17.42 -27.83 9.74
N ASP A 312 16.16 -28.14 10.02
CA ASP A 312 15.63 -29.14 10.94
C ASP A 312 16.28 -29.05 12.35
N ARG A 313 16.32 -27.83 12.91
CA ARG A 313 16.86 -27.61 14.26
C ARG A 313 16.14 -28.43 15.33
N GLU A 314 14.85 -28.64 15.14
CA GLU A 314 13.99 -29.35 16.08
C GLU A 314 13.96 -30.87 15.84
N GLU A 315 14.69 -31.36 14.84
CA GLU A 315 14.82 -32.78 14.49
C GLU A 315 13.48 -33.48 14.16
N ILE A 316 12.45 -32.73 13.78
CA ILE A 316 11.11 -33.25 13.49
C ILE A 316 11.04 -33.96 12.15
N TYR A 317 11.79 -33.53 11.17
CA TYR A 317 11.88 -34.17 9.86
C TYR A 317 12.76 -35.42 9.90
N GLN A 318 13.84 -35.39 10.71
CA GLN A 318 14.64 -36.57 10.97
C GLN A 318 13.82 -37.68 11.64
N VAL A 319 13.00 -37.34 12.64
CA VAL A 319 12.13 -38.28 13.34
C VAL A 319 11.06 -38.87 12.41
N SER A 320 10.53 -38.11 11.46
CA SER A 320 9.54 -38.62 10.49
C SER A 320 10.15 -39.69 9.56
N GLY A 321 11.47 -39.61 9.28
CA GLY A 321 12.20 -40.58 8.48
C GLY A 321 12.01 -40.52 6.97
N ASP A 322 11.16 -39.59 6.50
CA ASP A 322 10.80 -39.44 5.07
C ASP A 322 11.58 -38.31 4.37
N TYR A 323 12.51 -37.65 5.08
CA TYR A 323 13.21 -36.46 4.62
C TYR A 323 14.75 -36.62 4.79
N GLU A 324 15.50 -35.87 4.01
CA GLU A 324 16.95 -35.74 4.16
C GLU A 324 17.32 -35.02 5.46
N ASP A 325 18.47 -35.33 6.05
CA ASP A 325 18.96 -34.63 7.24
C ASP A 325 19.09 -33.13 6.99
N GLY A 326 18.62 -32.33 7.92
CA GLY A 326 18.73 -30.88 7.87
C GLY A 326 20.19 -30.40 8.07
N ALA A 327 20.44 -29.16 7.66
CA ALA A 327 21.77 -28.55 7.76
C ALA A 327 22.27 -28.35 9.20
N PHE A 328 21.36 -28.25 10.18
CA PHE A 328 21.69 -28.21 11.60
C PHE A 328 22.30 -29.56 12.05
N ILE A 329 21.71 -30.65 11.60
CA ILE A 329 22.03 -32.01 12.04
C ILE A 329 23.38 -32.47 11.50
N SER A 330 23.59 -32.30 10.18
CA SER A 330 24.73 -32.88 9.49
C SER A 330 25.46 -31.89 8.57
N LYS A 331 26.80 -31.90 8.62
CA LYS A 331 27.62 -31.16 7.65
C LYS A 331 27.49 -31.70 6.22
N ASP A 332 27.06 -32.95 6.06
CA ASP A 332 26.89 -33.62 4.77
C ASP A 332 25.46 -33.46 4.22
N SER A 333 24.60 -32.69 4.92
CA SER A 333 23.26 -32.35 4.48
C SER A 333 23.27 -31.71 3.08
N PRO A 334 22.34 -32.10 2.19
CA PRO A 334 22.16 -31.45 0.89
C PRO A 334 21.76 -29.98 1.00
N TYR A 335 21.35 -29.53 2.17
CA TYR A 335 20.94 -28.15 2.49
C TYR A 335 22.03 -27.36 3.22
N ARG A 336 23.22 -27.92 3.40
CA ARG A 336 24.33 -27.33 4.17
C ARG A 336 24.61 -25.86 3.78
N ASN A 337 24.62 -25.58 2.49
CA ASN A 337 24.94 -24.26 1.95
C ASN A 337 23.75 -23.30 1.86
N PHE A 338 22.57 -23.76 2.26
CA PHE A 338 21.37 -22.89 2.33
C PHE A 338 21.49 -21.86 3.46
N PHE A 339 22.42 -22.11 4.40
CA PHE A 339 22.67 -21.28 5.57
C PHE A 339 24.14 -20.92 5.70
N GLY A 340 24.45 -19.75 6.24
CA GLY A 340 25.79 -19.38 6.65
C GLY A 340 26.09 -19.92 8.05
N PHE A 341 27.15 -20.73 8.21
CA PHE A 341 27.60 -21.23 9.52
C PHE A 341 28.96 -20.61 9.87
N GLN A 342 29.08 -20.11 11.10
CA GLN A 342 30.33 -19.48 11.57
C GLN A 342 31.41 -20.50 11.95
N ASP A 343 31.02 -21.61 12.58
CA ASP A 343 31.97 -22.69 12.98
C ASP A 343 31.73 -23.94 12.12
N GLN A 344 32.72 -24.28 11.31
CA GLN A 344 32.71 -25.44 10.42
C GLN A 344 32.99 -26.77 11.15
N PHE A 345 33.33 -26.73 12.43
CA PHE A 345 33.66 -27.89 13.26
C PHE A 345 32.59 -28.22 14.31
N ALA A 346 31.52 -27.39 14.38
CA ALA A 346 30.49 -27.54 15.39
C ALA A 346 29.46 -28.65 15.10
N TRP A 347 29.56 -29.41 14.02
CA TRP A 347 28.72 -30.56 13.75
C TRP A 347 29.08 -31.78 14.57
N PRO A 348 28.10 -32.65 14.87
CA PRO A 348 26.65 -32.54 14.55
C PRO A 348 25.93 -31.49 15.41
N TYR A 349 24.75 -31.07 14.96
CA TYR A 349 23.89 -30.10 15.66
C TYR A 349 24.50 -28.71 15.75
N ASN A 350 24.84 -28.17 14.59
CA ASN A 350 25.53 -26.88 14.51
C ASN A 350 24.60 -25.68 14.73
N THR A 351 24.74 -25.02 15.88
CA THR A 351 23.94 -23.84 16.30
C THR A 351 24.51 -22.53 15.79
N THR A 352 25.62 -22.52 15.04
CA THR A 352 26.34 -21.30 14.64
C THR A 352 25.86 -20.74 13.31
N TYR A 353 24.64 -21.10 12.84
CA TYR A 353 24.04 -20.52 11.65
C TYR A 353 23.65 -19.05 11.88
N GLU A 354 23.63 -18.29 10.80
CA GLU A 354 23.23 -16.90 10.81
C GLU A 354 21.72 -16.77 10.97
N GLY A 355 21.29 -15.95 11.95
CA GLY A 355 19.88 -15.56 12.09
C GLY A 355 19.67 -14.14 11.60
N TRP A 356 18.52 -13.86 10.98
CA TRP A 356 18.12 -12.52 10.60
C TRP A 356 18.01 -11.63 11.85
N TRP A 357 18.72 -10.49 11.87
CA TRP A 357 18.93 -9.62 13.02
C TRP A 357 19.41 -10.35 14.29
N GLY A 358 20.09 -11.50 14.13
CA GLY A 358 20.58 -12.31 15.23
C GLY A 358 19.53 -13.21 15.89
N HIS A 359 18.32 -13.30 15.35
CA HIS A 359 17.28 -14.21 15.84
C HIS A 359 17.57 -15.65 15.36
N ASP A 360 17.86 -16.55 16.29
CA ASP A 360 18.13 -17.96 16.00
C ASP A 360 16.89 -18.75 15.56
N THR A 361 15.69 -18.20 15.78
CA THR A 361 14.42 -18.74 15.29
C THR A 361 14.09 -18.33 13.84
N LEU A 362 14.86 -17.39 13.27
CA LEU A 362 14.71 -16.88 11.92
C LEU A 362 16.01 -17.03 11.12
N PRO A 363 16.42 -18.26 10.76
CA PRO A 363 17.64 -18.51 9.99
C PRO A 363 17.65 -17.75 8.67
N LYS A 364 18.73 -16.98 8.43
CA LYS A 364 18.94 -16.21 7.19
C LYS A 364 19.26 -17.17 6.04
N LEU A 365 18.59 -16.99 4.90
CA LEU A 365 18.83 -17.80 3.69
C LEU A 365 20.03 -17.27 2.91
N ASN A 366 20.93 -18.18 2.53
CA ASN A 366 22.23 -17.88 1.90
C ASN A 366 22.18 -18.09 0.38
N TYR A 367 21.66 -17.14 -0.34
CA TYR A 367 21.53 -17.19 -1.81
C TYR A 367 22.87 -17.09 -2.54
N GLU A 368 23.86 -16.41 -1.94
CA GLU A 368 25.22 -16.33 -2.46
C GLU A 368 25.95 -17.67 -2.36
N GLY A 369 25.62 -18.47 -1.36
CA GLY A 369 26.28 -19.75 -1.08
C GLY A 369 25.63 -20.95 -1.75
N SER A 370 24.43 -20.84 -2.34
CA SER A 370 23.70 -22.00 -2.84
C SER A 370 22.82 -21.70 -4.06
N GLU A 371 23.28 -22.16 -5.22
CA GLU A 371 22.49 -22.14 -6.46
C GLU A 371 21.21 -23.01 -6.32
N LYS A 372 21.29 -24.15 -5.63
CA LYS A 372 20.14 -25.01 -5.36
C LYS A 372 19.04 -24.30 -4.58
N LEU A 373 19.39 -23.56 -3.52
CA LEU A 373 18.43 -22.74 -2.77
C LEU A 373 17.80 -21.70 -3.69
N TYR A 374 18.62 -21.04 -4.49
CA TYR A 374 18.18 -20.02 -5.43
C TYR A 374 17.13 -20.57 -6.41
N ASP A 375 17.43 -21.70 -7.03
CA ASP A 375 16.53 -22.36 -7.99
C ASP A 375 15.28 -22.90 -7.32
N ASP A 376 15.38 -23.44 -6.09
CA ASP A 376 14.22 -23.90 -5.32
C ASP A 376 13.25 -22.76 -5.03
N ILE A 377 13.73 -21.58 -4.65
CA ILE A 377 12.85 -20.43 -4.40
C ILE A 377 12.25 -19.88 -5.71
N MET A 378 13.02 -19.85 -6.81
CA MET A 378 12.45 -19.45 -8.12
C MET A 378 11.34 -20.41 -8.56
N ARG A 379 11.49 -21.72 -8.31
CA ARG A 379 10.46 -22.73 -8.52
C ARG A 379 9.22 -22.48 -7.65
N VAL A 380 9.41 -22.20 -6.36
CA VAL A 380 8.33 -21.89 -5.41
C VAL A 380 7.55 -20.64 -5.87
N ALA A 381 8.27 -19.59 -6.27
CA ALA A 381 7.69 -18.35 -6.76
C ALA A 381 6.76 -18.59 -7.96
N ALA A 382 7.17 -19.43 -8.91
CA ALA A 382 6.36 -19.79 -10.08
C ALA A 382 5.22 -20.75 -9.75
N LYS A 383 5.45 -21.71 -8.84
CA LYS A 383 4.48 -22.76 -8.45
C LYS A 383 3.13 -22.18 -8.02
N TRP A 384 3.15 -21.26 -7.07
CA TRP A 384 1.93 -20.77 -6.43
C TRP A 384 1.08 -19.84 -7.31
N VAL A 385 1.69 -19.21 -8.31
CA VAL A 385 0.97 -18.40 -9.31
C VAL A 385 0.57 -19.19 -10.57
N SER A 386 0.90 -20.47 -10.60
CA SER A 386 0.58 -21.42 -11.71
C SER A 386 -0.58 -22.34 -11.33
N PRO A 387 -1.23 -23.00 -12.31
CA PRO A 387 -2.16 -24.09 -12.03
C PRO A 387 -1.49 -25.22 -11.21
N PRO A 388 -2.22 -25.81 -10.25
CA PRO A 388 -3.64 -25.61 -9.96
C PRO A 388 -3.94 -24.46 -9.01
N TYR A 389 -2.93 -23.83 -8.39
CA TYR A 389 -3.09 -22.85 -7.31
C TYR A 389 -3.58 -21.49 -7.81
N ASN A 390 -2.97 -20.97 -8.90
CA ASN A 390 -3.39 -19.74 -9.60
C ASN A 390 -3.53 -18.51 -8.69
N ALA A 391 -2.68 -18.33 -7.67
CA ALA A 391 -2.63 -17.07 -6.96
C ALA A 391 -2.30 -15.93 -7.93
N ASP A 392 -2.84 -14.73 -7.67
CA ASP A 392 -2.72 -13.57 -8.56
C ASP A 392 -1.52 -12.67 -8.22
N GLY A 393 -0.69 -13.06 -7.27
CA GLY A 393 0.53 -12.34 -6.96
C GLY A 393 1.15 -12.66 -5.62
N TRP A 394 2.23 -11.91 -5.35
CA TRP A 394 3.04 -11.99 -4.14
C TRP A 394 3.15 -10.64 -3.46
N ARG A 395 2.96 -10.61 -2.15
CA ARG A 395 3.53 -9.61 -1.24
C ARG A 395 4.86 -10.19 -0.74
N LEU A 396 5.91 -9.40 -0.71
CA LEU A 396 7.26 -9.85 -0.38
C LEU A 396 7.69 -9.24 0.95
N ASP A 397 7.88 -10.12 1.93
CA ASP A 397 8.31 -9.78 3.29
C ASP A 397 9.76 -9.28 3.30
N VAL A 398 10.01 -8.18 4.00
CA VAL A 398 11.33 -7.53 4.18
C VAL A 398 12.23 -7.58 2.94
N ALA A 399 11.65 -7.26 1.79
CA ALA A 399 12.24 -7.52 0.48
C ALA A 399 13.60 -6.85 0.25
N ALA A 400 13.85 -5.70 0.89
CA ALA A 400 15.12 -4.99 0.80
C ALA A 400 16.26 -5.68 1.55
N ASP A 401 15.95 -6.50 2.55
CA ASP A 401 16.95 -7.19 3.40
C ASP A 401 17.47 -8.51 2.79
N LEU A 402 16.80 -8.99 1.71
CA LEU A 402 17.12 -10.29 1.11
C LEU A 402 18.54 -10.32 0.53
N GLY A 403 19.25 -11.44 0.77
CA GLY A 403 20.64 -11.63 0.37
C GLY A 403 21.62 -10.98 1.36
N HIS A 404 22.92 -11.09 1.06
CA HIS A 404 24.01 -10.52 1.87
C HIS A 404 24.71 -9.35 1.15
N SER A 405 24.28 -9.04 -0.08
CA SER A 405 24.80 -7.93 -0.86
C SER A 405 23.69 -7.24 -1.67
N PRO A 406 23.82 -5.93 -1.95
CA PRO A 406 22.88 -5.24 -2.84
C PRO A 406 22.82 -5.88 -4.23
N GLU A 407 23.94 -6.38 -4.75
CA GLU A 407 24.03 -7.05 -6.04
C GLU A 407 23.19 -8.31 -6.08
N MET A 408 23.24 -9.13 -5.03
CA MET A 408 22.41 -10.34 -4.90
C MET A 408 20.94 -9.96 -4.75
N ASN A 409 20.61 -8.96 -3.91
CA ASN A 409 19.24 -8.49 -3.73
C ASN A 409 18.60 -8.12 -5.08
N HIS A 410 19.25 -7.22 -5.82
CA HIS A 410 18.75 -6.78 -7.12
C HIS A 410 18.73 -7.90 -8.18
N LYS A 411 19.71 -8.81 -8.18
CA LYS A 411 19.72 -9.97 -9.07
C LYS A 411 18.54 -10.89 -8.76
N PHE A 412 18.34 -11.20 -7.48
CA PHE A 412 17.26 -12.08 -7.02
C PHE A 412 15.88 -11.55 -7.46
N TRP A 413 15.60 -10.27 -7.22
CA TRP A 413 14.28 -9.71 -7.56
C TRP A 413 14.05 -9.62 -9.08
N ARG A 414 15.08 -9.44 -9.88
CA ARG A 414 14.93 -9.54 -11.35
C ARG A 414 14.59 -10.98 -11.79
N ASP A 415 15.28 -11.97 -11.26
CA ASP A 415 15.04 -13.36 -11.61
C ASP A 415 13.70 -13.86 -11.03
N PHE A 416 13.34 -13.41 -9.83
CA PHE A 416 12.02 -13.64 -9.22
C PHE A 416 10.89 -13.10 -10.12
N ARG A 417 11.01 -11.83 -10.54
CA ARG A 417 10.06 -11.25 -11.49
C ARG A 417 9.96 -12.07 -12.77
N LYS A 418 11.08 -12.46 -13.34
CA LYS A 418 11.12 -13.27 -14.55
C LYS A 418 10.39 -14.60 -14.35
N SER A 419 10.62 -15.31 -13.23
CA SER A 419 9.95 -16.57 -12.89
C SER A 419 8.44 -16.38 -12.73
N VAL A 420 8.02 -15.40 -11.94
CA VAL A 420 6.61 -15.11 -11.70
C VAL A 420 5.88 -14.68 -12.97
N LYS A 421 6.43 -13.70 -13.72
CA LYS A 421 5.77 -13.18 -14.93
C LYS A 421 5.79 -14.16 -16.10
N THR A 422 6.73 -15.11 -16.12
CA THR A 422 6.72 -16.22 -17.08
C THR A 422 5.60 -17.22 -16.77
N ALA A 423 5.38 -17.50 -15.48
CA ALA A 423 4.34 -18.41 -15.01
C ALA A 423 2.94 -17.78 -15.11
N ASN A 424 2.82 -16.51 -14.72
CA ASN A 424 1.59 -15.73 -14.76
C ASN A 424 1.90 -14.25 -15.07
N PRO A 425 1.77 -13.81 -16.33
CA PRO A 425 2.02 -12.41 -16.71
C PRO A 425 1.16 -11.38 -15.95
N ASN A 426 -0.02 -11.80 -15.47
CA ASN A 426 -0.96 -10.96 -14.73
C ASN A 426 -0.80 -11.02 -13.22
N ALA A 427 0.20 -11.74 -12.70
CA ALA A 427 0.51 -11.73 -11.26
C ALA A 427 1.17 -10.42 -10.86
N ILE A 428 0.73 -9.81 -9.73
CA ILE A 428 1.39 -8.65 -9.15
C ILE A 428 2.56 -9.06 -8.26
N ILE A 429 3.60 -8.22 -8.22
CA ILE A 429 4.74 -8.33 -7.30
C ILE A 429 4.79 -7.06 -6.47
N LEU A 430 4.37 -7.17 -5.23
CA LEU A 430 4.22 -6.07 -4.28
C LEU A 430 5.19 -6.31 -3.11
N ALA A 431 6.09 -5.37 -2.84
CA ALA A 431 7.10 -5.54 -1.80
C ALA A 431 6.75 -4.76 -0.52
N GLU A 432 7.07 -5.33 0.63
CA GLU A 432 7.22 -4.54 1.84
C GLU A 432 8.53 -3.78 1.78
N HIS A 433 8.45 -2.47 1.92
CA HIS A 433 9.63 -1.60 1.97
C HIS A 433 9.32 -0.32 2.72
N TYR A 434 10.24 0.09 3.58
CA TYR A 434 10.25 1.37 4.28
C TYR A 434 11.22 2.32 3.56
N GLY A 435 10.80 3.57 3.37
CA GLY A 435 11.60 4.59 2.69
C GLY A 435 11.35 4.65 1.17
N ASP A 436 12.32 5.18 0.43
CA ASP A 436 12.21 5.40 -1.03
C ASP A 436 12.42 4.10 -1.82
N PRO A 437 11.39 3.54 -2.49
CA PRO A 437 11.49 2.30 -3.25
C PRO A 437 12.13 2.46 -4.64
N LYS A 438 12.63 3.63 -4.97
CA LYS A 438 13.07 4.00 -6.32
C LYS A 438 14.10 3.04 -6.91
N GLU A 439 15.03 2.50 -6.11
CA GLU A 439 16.08 1.59 -6.58
C GLU A 439 15.50 0.31 -7.23
N TRP A 440 14.38 -0.19 -6.72
CA TRP A 440 13.70 -1.38 -7.23
C TRP A 440 12.62 -1.09 -8.28
N LEU A 441 12.06 0.13 -8.27
CA LEU A 441 10.95 0.49 -9.15
C LEU A 441 11.37 1.18 -10.46
N GLN A 442 12.50 1.92 -10.47
CA GLN A 442 12.84 2.83 -11.55
C GLN A 442 13.16 2.19 -12.91
N LYS A 443 13.49 0.88 -12.95
CA LYS A 443 13.77 0.12 -14.18
C LYS A 443 12.62 -0.78 -14.60
N GLY A 444 11.64 -1.05 -13.72
CA GLY A 444 10.50 -1.92 -13.98
C GLY A 444 10.86 -3.41 -14.13
N ASP A 445 12.05 -3.79 -13.67
CA ASP A 445 12.59 -5.14 -13.81
C ASP A 445 12.59 -5.95 -12.51
N GLN A 446 12.05 -5.39 -11.42
CA GLN A 446 12.01 -6.01 -10.09
C GLN A 446 10.57 -6.01 -9.55
N TRP A 447 10.22 -5.14 -8.61
CA TRP A 447 8.86 -5.06 -8.07
C TRP A 447 7.91 -4.28 -8.98
N ASP A 448 6.63 -4.60 -8.93
CA ASP A 448 5.59 -3.80 -9.58
C ASP A 448 5.23 -2.57 -8.74
N THR A 449 5.17 -2.73 -7.42
CA THR A 449 4.78 -1.71 -6.46
C THR A 449 5.18 -2.10 -5.04
N VAL A 450 4.78 -1.32 -4.03
CA VAL A 450 5.07 -1.55 -2.62
C VAL A 450 3.85 -1.33 -1.72
N MET A 451 3.93 -1.81 -0.47
CA MET A 451 3.10 -1.33 0.63
C MET A 451 3.41 0.16 0.84
N ASN A 452 2.38 1.00 0.77
CA ASN A 452 2.55 2.45 0.60
C ASN A 452 2.70 3.17 1.95
N TYR A 453 3.76 2.87 2.69
CA TYR A 453 3.98 3.44 4.01
C TYR A 453 4.28 4.94 3.94
N ASP A 454 5.29 5.34 3.15
CA ASP A 454 5.79 6.72 3.15
C ASP A 454 4.98 7.67 2.27
N ALA A 455 4.36 7.16 1.18
CA ALA A 455 3.51 7.99 0.31
C ALA A 455 2.01 7.92 0.68
N PHE A 456 1.64 7.28 1.81
CA PHE A 456 0.25 7.23 2.27
C PHE A 456 0.11 7.05 3.78
N MET A 457 0.46 5.87 4.34
CA MET A 457 0.12 5.49 5.72
C MET A 457 0.67 6.46 6.75
N GLU A 458 1.97 6.70 6.73
CA GLU A 458 2.66 7.50 7.75
C GLU A 458 2.25 8.98 7.69
N PRO A 459 2.24 9.66 6.51
CA PRO A 459 1.78 11.04 6.43
C PRO A 459 0.33 11.24 6.84
N LEU A 460 -0.57 10.35 6.45
CA LEU A 460 -1.97 10.43 6.85
C LEU A 460 -2.16 10.20 8.35
N THR A 461 -1.40 9.26 8.92
CA THR A 461 -1.43 8.97 10.35
C THR A 461 -1.09 10.20 11.17
N TRP A 462 0.10 10.80 10.98
CA TRP A 462 0.47 11.94 11.81
C TRP A 462 -0.31 13.21 11.48
N PHE A 463 -0.78 13.37 10.23
CA PHE A 463 -1.62 14.52 9.87
C PHE A 463 -2.95 14.52 10.63
N LEU A 464 -3.63 13.35 10.68
CA LEU A 464 -4.94 13.26 11.34
C LEU A 464 -4.84 13.08 12.86
N THR A 465 -3.85 12.34 13.34
CA THR A 465 -3.79 11.92 14.75
C THR A 465 -2.63 12.52 15.54
N GLY A 466 -1.58 13.00 14.90
CA GLY A 466 -0.34 13.40 15.57
C GLY A 466 0.47 12.23 16.11
N MET A 467 0.20 11.01 15.66
CA MET A 467 0.92 9.79 16.03
C MET A 467 1.76 9.27 14.86
N GLU A 468 2.81 8.50 15.14
CA GLU A 468 3.45 7.67 14.12
C GLU A 468 2.71 6.31 14.01
N LYS A 469 3.01 5.50 13.00
CA LYS A 469 2.24 4.30 12.62
C LYS A 469 2.21 3.16 13.67
N HIS A 470 3.20 3.06 14.55
CA HIS A 470 3.21 2.08 15.65
C HIS A 470 2.54 2.60 16.92
N SER A 471 2.26 3.89 17.04
CA SER A 471 1.88 4.57 18.28
C SER A 471 2.98 4.59 19.35
N ASP A 472 4.21 4.28 19.02
CA ASP A 472 5.33 4.35 19.97
C ASP A 472 5.70 5.80 20.29
N GLU A 473 5.49 6.71 19.31
CA GLU A 473 5.84 8.13 19.44
C GLU A 473 4.68 9.04 19.03
N SER A 474 4.58 10.18 19.72
CA SER A 474 3.69 11.28 19.34
C SER A 474 4.47 12.32 18.52
N LYS A 475 3.85 12.81 17.43
CA LYS A 475 4.36 13.85 16.53
C LYS A 475 3.40 15.04 16.47
N PRO A 476 3.10 15.70 17.60
CA PRO A 476 2.04 16.71 17.66
C PRO A 476 2.30 17.93 16.76
N GLN A 477 3.57 18.21 16.43
CA GLN A 477 3.97 19.30 15.53
C GLN A 477 3.56 19.04 14.06
N LEU A 478 3.30 17.78 13.70
CA LEU A 478 2.87 17.40 12.35
C LEU A 478 1.33 17.28 12.23
N LYS A 479 0.64 17.21 13.37
CA LYS A 479 -0.82 17.13 13.40
C LYS A 479 -1.44 18.35 12.73
N GLY A 480 -2.22 18.12 11.68
CA GLY A 480 -2.88 19.14 10.91
C GLY A 480 -1.97 20.00 10.03
N SER A 481 -0.64 19.79 10.01
CA SER A 481 0.28 20.53 9.16
C SER A 481 0.09 20.16 7.68
N LEU A 482 -0.73 20.91 6.96
CA LEU A 482 -0.99 20.68 5.55
C LEU A 482 0.29 20.81 4.70
N LYS A 483 1.16 21.74 5.07
CA LYS A 483 2.44 21.95 4.36
C LYS A 483 3.32 20.71 4.42
N ASP A 484 3.46 20.10 5.60
CA ASP A 484 4.30 18.92 5.77
C ASP A 484 3.66 17.69 5.13
N PHE A 485 2.32 17.56 5.26
CA PHE A 485 1.56 16.50 4.60
C PHE A 485 1.69 16.55 3.07
N GLU A 486 1.38 17.70 2.46
CA GLU A 486 1.49 17.86 1.00
C GLU A 486 2.94 17.67 0.53
N GLY A 487 3.91 18.21 1.27
CA GLY A 487 5.33 18.06 0.96
C GLY A 487 5.79 16.61 0.99
N SER A 488 5.42 15.86 2.02
CA SER A 488 5.73 14.43 2.17
C SER A 488 5.07 13.60 1.07
N MET A 489 3.76 13.77 0.87
CA MET A 489 3.02 13.05 -0.17
C MET A 489 3.60 13.29 -1.57
N ARG A 490 3.89 14.55 -1.94
CA ARG A 490 4.48 14.88 -3.25
C ARG A 490 5.88 14.28 -3.41
N HIS A 491 6.67 14.27 -2.33
CA HIS A 491 8.03 13.74 -2.35
C HIS A 491 8.02 12.24 -2.63
N TYR A 492 7.31 11.47 -1.81
CA TYR A 492 7.32 10.01 -1.91
C TYR A 492 6.53 9.50 -3.13
N MET A 493 5.39 10.10 -3.47
CA MET A 493 4.66 9.74 -4.69
C MET A 493 5.49 9.96 -5.96
N ALA A 494 6.44 10.88 -5.95
CA ALA A 494 7.31 11.13 -7.10
C ALA A 494 8.29 9.97 -7.40
N SER A 495 8.48 9.04 -6.48
CA SER A 495 9.32 7.84 -6.69
C SER A 495 8.66 6.76 -7.55
N PHE A 496 7.33 6.83 -7.73
CA PHE A 496 6.56 5.86 -8.51
C PHE A 496 6.29 6.36 -9.93
N GLN A 497 6.17 5.46 -10.90
CA GLN A 497 5.36 5.73 -12.07
C GLN A 497 3.87 5.71 -11.70
N THR A 498 3.04 6.30 -12.56
CA THR A 498 1.58 6.36 -12.31
C THR A 498 0.97 4.97 -12.15
N SER A 499 1.30 4.01 -13.02
CA SER A 499 0.80 2.64 -12.92
C SER A 499 1.25 1.92 -11.65
N GLN A 500 2.49 2.15 -11.21
CA GLN A 500 3.00 1.62 -9.94
C GLN A 500 2.26 2.20 -8.73
N LEU A 501 2.05 3.53 -8.73
CA LEU A 501 1.32 4.22 -7.66
C LEU A 501 -0.13 3.76 -7.55
N LEU A 502 -0.81 3.54 -8.70
CA LEU A 502 -2.20 3.10 -8.71
C LEU A 502 -2.39 1.68 -8.15
N CYS A 503 -1.34 0.89 -8.07
CA CYS A 503 -1.34 -0.45 -7.47
C CYS A 503 -0.74 -0.47 -6.05
N ALA A 504 -0.18 0.65 -5.57
CA ALA A 504 0.45 0.74 -4.25
C ALA A 504 -0.58 0.52 -3.14
N MET A 505 -0.23 -0.32 -2.16
CA MET A 505 -1.14 -0.75 -1.11
C MET A 505 -1.35 0.35 -0.08
N ASN A 506 -2.48 1.05 -0.15
CA ASN A 506 -2.84 2.13 0.76
C ASN A 506 -3.52 1.57 2.01
N GLU A 507 -2.77 1.29 3.05
CA GLU A 507 -3.24 0.78 4.32
C GLU A 507 -3.42 1.89 5.36
N LEU A 508 -4.40 1.74 6.23
CA LEU A 508 -4.52 2.50 7.48
C LEU A 508 -3.89 1.72 8.65
N SER A 509 -4.06 0.41 8.65
CA SER A 509 -3.52 -0.52 9.63
C SER A 509 -3.01 -1.77 8.92
N ASN A 510 -2.11 -2.53 9.57
CA ASN A 510 -1.74 -3.89 9.16
C ASN A 510 -1.29 -4.71 10.38
N HIS A 511 -0.75 -5.90 10.14
CA HIS A 511 -0.38 -6.84 11.19
C HIS A 511 0.83 -6.44 12.05
N ASP A 512 1.60 -5.41 11.65
CA ASP A 512 2.77 -4.90 12.39
C ASP A 512 2.49 -3.57 13.10
N HIS A 513 1.56 -2.77 12.55
CA HIS A 513 1.30 -1.42 13.04
C HIS A 513 0.06 -1.37 13.93
N SER A 514 -0.01 -0.38 14.80
CA SER A 514 -1.24 -0.16 15.59
C SER A 514 -2.44 0.07 14.68
N ARG A 515 -3.63 -0.26 15.13
CA ARG A 515 -4.85 0.02 14.36
C ARG A 515 -5.13 1.52 14.33
N PHE A 516 -5.55 2.02 13.16
CA PHE A 516 -5.77 3.45 13.00
C PHE A 516 -6.84 3.99 13.97
N MET A 517 -7.90 3.21 14.25
CA MET A 517 -8.90 3.58 15.24
C MET A 517 -8.24 3.86 16.60
N THR A 518 -7.31 3.03 17.04
CA THR A 518 -6.54 3.24 18.28
C THR A 518 -5.68 4.50 18.20
N ARG A 519 -4.99 4.76 17.09
CA ARG A 519 -4.18 5.99 16.94
C ARG A 519 -4.98 7.27 17.12
N THR A 520 -6.30 7.24 16.88
CA THR A 520 -7.17 8.41 17.09
C THR A 520 -7.29 8.84 18.55
N ASN A 521 -6.93 7.98 19.53
CA ASN A 521 -6.91 8.33 20.95
C ASN A 521 -5.66 9.11 21.38
N GLU A 522 -4.65 9.22 20.50
CA GLU A 522 -3.43 9.99 20.68
C GLU A 522 -2.55 9.52 21.87
N LYS A 523 -2.72 8.28 22.32
CA LYS A 523 -1.90 7.66 23.38
C LYS A 523 -0.65 7.02 22.79
N ALA A 524 0.53 7.48 23.21
CA ALA A 524 1.80 6.86 22.85
C ALA A 524 2.13 5.70 23.79
N GLY A 525 2.54 4.57 23.23
CA GLY A 525 2.96 3.36 23.93
C GLY A 525 2.34 2.08 23.40
N ARG A 526 2.65 0.98 24.08
CA ARG A 526 2.23 -0.38 23.71
C ARG A 526 1.33 -1.00 24.78
N ALA A 527 0.58 -2.03 24.43
CA ALA A 527 -0.31 -2.76 25.35
C ALA A 527 0.39 -3.28 26.61
N ALA A 528 1.66 -3.73 26.49
CA ALA A 528 2.47 -4.15 27.63
C ALA A 528 2.64 -3.08 28.73
N ALA A 529 2.68 -1.80 28.33
CA ALA A 529 2.84 -0.69 29.28
C ALA A 529 1.50 -0.04 29.68
N LEU A 530 0.53 0.03 28.76
CA LEU A 530 -0.73 0.76 28.94
C LEU A 530 -1.92 -0.15 29.30
N GLY A 531 -1.80 -1.44 29.05
CA GLY A 531 -2.90 -2.40 29.10
C GLY A 531 -3.71 -2.41 27.79
N THR A 532 -4.24 -3.57 27.42
CA THR A 532 -4.99 -3.78 26.18
C THR A 532 -6.28 -2.94 26.10
N ALA A 533 -6.93 -2.66 27.23
CA ALA A 533 -8.13 -1.83 27.29
C ALA A 533 -7.87 -0.37 26.87
N ALA A 534 -6.66 0.15 27.11
CA ALA A 534 -6.31 1.52 26.75
C ALA A 534 -6.37 1.80 25.24
N ALA A 535 -6.33 0.74 24.40
CA ALA A 535 -6.45 0.86 22.95
C ALA A 535 -7.82 1.38 22.49
N GLU A 536 -8.86 1.16 23.29
CA GLU A 536 -10.26 1.53 23.00
C GLU A 536 -10.70 2.83 23.70
N GLU A 537 -9.91 3.29 24.69
CA GLU A 537 -10.26 4.46 25.49
C GLU A 537 -9.96 5.76 24.75
N GLY A 538 -10.96 6.62 24.56
CA GLY A 538 -10.81 7.94 23.95
C GLY A 538 -10.62 7.94 22.45
N ILE A 539 -10.95 6.85 21.78
CA ILE A 539 -10.97 6.77 20.32
C ILE A 539 -11.94 7.78 19.72
N LYS A 540 -11.61 8.26 18.50
CA LYS A 540 -12.43 9.23 17.75
C LYS A 540 -12.89 8.60 16.42
N PRO A 541 -14.03 7.91 16.37
CA PRO A 541 -14.51 7.26 15.15
C PRO A 541 -14.73 8.22 13.97
N ALA A 542 -14.99 9.51 14.23
CA ALA A 542 -15.09 10.52 13.20
C ALA A 542 -13.76 10.71 12.46
N VAL A 543 -12.62 10.80 13.19
CA VAL A 543 -11.28 10.92 12.61
C VAL A 543 -10.92 9.65 11.83
N PHE A 544 -11.34 8.47 12.30
CA PHE A 544 -11.17 7.23 11.54
C PHE A 544 -11.94 7.27 10.22
N ARG A 545 -13.21 7.74 10.23
CA ARG A 545 -13.97 7.91 8.98
C ARG A 545 -13.35 8.93 8.03
N GLU A 546 -12.71 10.00 8.53
CA GLU A 546 -11.91 10.92 7.70
C GLU A 546 -10.78 10.17 6.99
N ALA A 547 -10.05 9.33 7.72
CA ALA A 547 -8.96 8.53 7.16
C ALA A 547 -9.46 7.56 6.08
N VAL A 548 -10.60 6.89 6.31
CA VAL A 548 -11.22 5.97 5.33
C VAL A 548 -11.68 6.71 4.08
N VAL A 549 -12.24 7.93 4.21
CA VAL A 549 -12.58 8.76 3.05
C VAL A 549 -11.34 9.07 2.22
N VAL A 550 -10.24 9.45 2.88
CA VAL A 550 -8.98 9.69 2.16
C VAL A 550 -8.47 8.40 1.52
N GLN A 551 -8.47 7.27 2.24
CA GLN A 551 -8.02 5.97 1.72
C GLN A 551 -8.77 5.58 0.44
N MET A 552 -10.09 5.72 0.41
CA MET A 552 -10.93 5.34 -0.73
C MET A 552 -10.95 6.36 -1.87
N THR A 553 -10.36 7.54 -1.66
CA THR A 553 -10.32 8.60 -2.69
C THR A 553 -8.90 9.01 -3.09
N TRP A 554 -7.85 8.49 -2.44
CA TRP A 554 -6.44 8.73 -2.79
C TRP A 554 -5.96 7.79 -3.90
N PRO A 555 -4.97 8.19 -4.76
CA PRO A 555 -4.37 7.27 -5.74
C PRO A 555 -3.69 6.08 -5.08
N GLY A 556 -4.01 4.88 -5.51
CA GLY A 556 -3.47 3.62 -5.00
C GLY A 556 -4.55 2.55 -4.86
N ALA A 557 -4.20 1.41 -4.31
CA ALA A 557 -5.09 0.30 -3.99
C ALA A 557 -5.49 0.38 -2.50
N PRO A 558 -6.72 0.85 -2.19
CA PRO A 558 -7.16 0.91 -0.79
C PRO A 558 -7.17 -0.49 -0.18
N THR A 559 -6.49 -0.66 0.95
CA THR A 559 -6.31 -1.96 1.59
C THR A 559 -6.82 -1.91 3.03
N ILE A 560 -7.78 -2.76 3.33
CA ILE A 560 -8.41 -2.88 4.65
C ILE A 560 -7.72 -4.02 5.40
N TYR A 561 -7.19 -3.76 6.57
CA TYR A 561 -6.78 -4.81 7.49
C TYR A 561 -8.01 -5.38 8.20
N TYR A 562 -8.16 -6.71 8.22
CA TYR A 562 -9.37 -7.37 8.75
C TYR A 562 -9.81 -6.76 10.09
N GLY A 563 -11.08 -6.45 10.21
CA GLY A 563 -11.68 -5.89 11.41
C GLY A 563 -11.60 -4.37 11.56
N ASP A 564 -10.82 -3.65 10.74
CA ASP A 564 -10.85 -2.17 10.76
C ASP A 564 -12.25 -1.66 10.41
N GLU A 565 -12.89 -2.29 9.43
CA GLU A 565 -14.27 -1.96 9.04
C GLU A 565 -15.31 -2.30 10.11
N ALA A 566 -14.96 -3.18 11.05
CA ALA A 566 -15.81 -3.58 12.18
C ALA A 566 -15.51 -2.77 13.47
N GLY A 567 -14.56 -1.82 13.43
CA GLY A 567 -14.19 -0.98 14.56
C GLY A 567 -13.17 -1.60 15.51
N LEU A 568 -12.44 -2.63 15.07
CA LEU A 568 -11.45 -3.31 15.90
C LEU A 568 -10.29 -2.35 16.25
N CYS A 569 -9.92 -2.35 17.53
CA CYS A 569 -8.80 -1.59 18.10
C CYS A 569 -7.62 -2.50 18.46
N GLY A 570 -6.45 -1.90 18.65
CA GLY A 570 -5.24 -2.57 19.14
C GLY A 570 -4.01 -1.67 18.94
N PHE A 571 -3.12 -1.66 19.93
CA PHE A 571 -1.77 -1.10 19.79
C PHE A 571 -0.96 -1.93 18.80
N THR A 572 0.27 -1.55 18.49
CA THR A 572 1.15 -2.32 17.61
C THR A 572 1.24 -3.80 18.06
N ASP A 573 1.73 -4.66 17.20
CA ASP A 573 1.76 -6.11 17.46
C ASP A 573 2.33 -6.45 18.86
N PRO A 574 1.78 -7.47 19.51
CA PRO A 574 0.74 -8.40 19.04
C PRO A 574 -0.71 -7.91 19.26
N ASP A 575 -0.96 -6.77 19.93
CA ASP A 575 -2.31 -6.32 20.32
C ASP A 575 -3.21 -5.96 19.13
N ASN A 576 -2.65 -5.50 18.01
CA ASN A 576 -3.38 -5.25 16.76
C ASN A 576 -3.92 -6.53 16.09
N ARG A 577 -3.43 -7.72 16.51
CA ARG A 577 -3.80 -9.04 15.96
C ARG A 577 -4.93 -9.69 16.78
N ARG A 578 -5.85 -8.89 17.31
CA ARG A 578 -7.07 -9.38 17.96
C ARG A 578 -7.95 -10.10 16.94
N THR A 579 -8.80 -11.01 17.42
CA THR A 579 -9.74 -11.74 16.58
C THR A 579 -10.81 -10.82 15.99
N TYR A 580 -11.31 -11.19 14.81
CA TYR A 580 -12.44 -10.49 14.21
C TYR A 580 -13.68 -10.58 15.11
N PRO A 581 -14.40 -9.49 15.41
CA PRO A 581 -15.45 -9.44 16.43
C PRO A 581 -16.80 -9.93 15.88
N TRP A 582 -16.86 -11.16 15.35
CA TRP A 582 -18.09 -11.73 14.78
C TRP A 582 -19.26 -11.71 15.76
N GLY A 583 -20.37 -11.10 15.34
CA GLY A 583 -21.57 -10.92 16.15
C GLY A 583 -21.54 -9.72 17.11
N LYS A 584 -20.44 -8.93 17.07
CA LYS A 584 -20.23 -7.73 17.90
C LYS A 584 -19.72 -6.55 17.09
N GLU A 585 -19.82 -6.64 15.75
CA GLU A 585 -19.28 -5.66 14.81
C GLU A 585 -20.00 -4.31 14.94
N ASP A 586 -19.27 -3.21 14.69
CA ASP A 586 -19.90 -1.93 14.41
C ASP A 586 -20.53 -1.95 13.00
N VAL A 587 -21.81 -2.34 12.97
CA VAL A 587 -22.58 -2.49 11.72
C VAL A 587 -22.64 -1.17 10.94
N VAL A 588 -22.72 -0.02 11.64
CA VAL A 588 -22.78 1.30 10.99
C VAL A 588 -21.44 1.60 10.30
N LEU A 589 -20.34 1.20 10.89
CA LEU A 589 -19.01 1.36 10.30
C LEU A 589 -18.80 0.41 9.12
N ILE A 590 -19.32 -0.82 9.17
CA ILE A 590 -19.32 -1.75 8.03
C ILE A 590 -20.13 -1.16 6.87
N ASP A 591 -21.33 -0.66 7.14
CA ASP A 591 -22.16 -0.02 6.11
C ASP A 591 -21.47 1.18 5.49
N PHE A 592 -20.80 2.02 6.29
CA PHE A 592 -20.00 3.13 5.81
C PHE A 592 -18.87 2.67 4.86
N HIS A 593 -18.12 1.61 5.24
CA HIS A 593 -17.08 1.05 4.37
C HIS A 593 -17.66 0.52 3.06
N ARG A 594 -18.76 -0.23 3.13
CA ARG A 594 -19.43 -0.75 1.93
C ARG A 594 -19.84 0.35 0.97
N ASP A 595 -20.47 1.40 1.50
CA ASP A 595 -20.97 2.51 0.70
C ASP A 595 -19.82 3.29 0.04
N ILE A 596 -18.76 3.60 0.76
CA ILE A 596 -17.63 4.34 0.19
C ILE A 596 -16.78 3.48 -0.76
N ILE A 597 -16.66 2.17 -0.52
CA ILE A 597 -16.08 1.20 -1.47
C ILE A 597 -16.88 1.20 -2.77
N HIS A 598 -18.21 1.20 -2.68
CA HIS A 598 -19.08 1.26 -3.86
C HIS A 598 -18.85 2.55 -4.65
N ILE A 599 -18.80 3.69 -3.96
CA ILE A 599 -18.47 4.99 -4.58
C ILE A 599 -17.11 4.92 -5.29
N HIS A 600 -16.09 4.36 -4.65
CA HIS A 600 -14.76 4.19 -5.24
C HIS A 600 -14.80 3.33 -6.52
N LYS A 601 -15.45 2.18 -6.45
CA LYS A 601 -15.46 1.19 -7.55
C LYS A 601 -16.24 1.66 -8.77
N GLU A 602 -17.31 2.40 -8.59
CA GLU A 602 -18.16 2.88 -9.69
C GLU A 602 -17.58 4.10 -10.41
N ASN A 603 -16.55 4.72 -9.87
CA ASN A 603 -16.04 5.98 -10.40
C ASN A 603 -14.56 5.87 -10.80
N GLU A 604 -14.33 5.82 -12.12
CA GLU A 604 -12.99 5.67 -12.69
C GLU A 604 -12.04 6.79 -12.25
N ALA A 605 -12.54 8.02 -12.08
CA ALA A 605 -11.72 9.13 -11.60
C ALA A 605 -11.14 8.88 -10.19
N LEU A 606 -11.82 8.11 -9.33
CA LEU A 606 -11.31 7.73 -8.02
C LEU A 606 -10.31 6.58 -8.10
N ARG A 607 -10.47 5.66 -9.06
CA ARG A 607 -9.55 4.52 -9.25
C ARG A 607 -8.24 4.94 -9.94
N THR A 608 -8.34 5.58 -11.09
CA THR A 608 -7.20 5.81 -12.01
C THR A 608 -7.01 7.26 -12.43
N GLY A 609 -7.87 8.18 -11.97
CA GLY A 609 -7.81 9.59 -12.34
C GLY A 609 -6.66 10.36 -11.70
N SER A 610 -6.49 11.58 -12.18
CA SER A 610 -5.50 12.54 -11.69
C SER A 610 -5.80 12.99 -10.26
N LEU A 611 -4.73 13.38 -9.54
CA LEU A 611 -4.79 14.01 -8.22
C LEU A 611 -4.31 15.46 -8.30
N MET A 612 -5.04 16.37 -7.68
CA MET A 612 -4.63 17.77 -7.53
C MET A 612 -4.98 18.28 -6.13
N PHE A 613 -3.99 18.80 -5.39
CA PHE A 613 -4.26 19.54 -4.17
C PHE A 613 -4.95 20.87 -4.50
N LEU A 614 -5.98 21.22 -3.74
CA LEU A 614 -6.74 22.44 -3.88
C LEU A 614 -6.53 23.33 -2.65
N ASN A 615 -6.33 24.64 -2.88
CA ASN A 615 -6.15 25.59 -1.79
C ASN A 615 -7.50 26.05 -1.25
N GLY A 616 -7.89 25.53 -0.08
CA GLY A 616 -9.05 26.00 0.68
C GLY A 616 -8.65 27.18 1.58
N THR A 617 -9.53 28.19 1.68
CA THR A 617 -9.39 29.28 2.63
C THR A 617 -10.59 29.29 3.56
N SER A 618 -10.35 29.35 4.87
CA SER A 618 -11.40 29.52 5.89
C SER A 618 -11.70 31.00 6.12
N ALA A 619 -12.97 31.35 6.25
CA ALA A 619 -13.41 32.71 6.54
C ALA A 619 -12.91 33.23 7.90
N ASN A 620 -12.62 32.36 8.84
CA ASN A 620 -12.12 32.66 10.17
C ASN A 620 -10.59 32.66 10.29
N GLY A 621 -9.90 32.28 9.21
CA GLY A 621 -8.44 32.33 9.16
C GLY A 621 -7.95 33.77 9.08
N ASN A 622 -7.24 34.25 10.10
CA ASN A 622 -6.52 35.50 10.02
C ASN A 622 -5.61 35.46 8.77
N HIS A 623 -6.00 36.18 7.73
CA HIS A 623 -5.20 36.40 6.53
C HIS A 623 -3.95 37.23 6.90
N THR A 624 -2.99 36.64 7.59
CA THR A 624 -1.70 37.28 7.84
C THR A 624 -0.65 36.66 6.94
N GLY A 625 -0.59 37.17 5.71
CA GLY A 625 0.55 37.04 4.84
C GLY A 625 0.40 36.03 3.70
N SER A 626 0.48 36.53 2.48
CA SER A 626 0.87 35.75 1.32
C SER A 626 2.35 35.30 1.49
N ASN A 627 2.65 34.05 1.10
CA ASN A 627 4.04 33.63 0.89
C ASN A 627 4.73 34.60 -0.07
N ALA A 628 6.05 34.68 -0.06
CA ALA A 628 6.85 35.46 -1.01
C ALA A 628 6.46 35.20 -2.50
N ASP A 629 5.72 34.14 -2.77
CA ASP A 629 5.20 33.75 -4.10
C ASP A 629 3.73 34.15 -4.33
N GLY A 630 3.06 34.86 -3.41
CA GLY A 630 1.69 35.35 -3.57
C GLY A 630 0.58 34.29 -3.35
N ASN A 631 0.90 33.11 -2.85
CA ASN A 631 -0.07 32.08 -2.51
C ASN A 631 -0.67 32.36 -1.11
N LEU A 632 -1.98 32.22 -0.98
CA LEU A 632 -2.67 32.23 0.32
C LEU A 632 -2.11 31.12 1.20
N ARG A 633 -1.88 31.39 2.49
CA ARG A 633 -1.50 30.34 3.44
C ARG A 633 -2.60 29.29 3.49
N ALA A 634 -2.22 28.02 3.27
CA ALA A 634 -3.08 26.89 3.54
C ALA A 634 -3.55 26.92 5.01
N ASP A 635 -4.83 26.65 5.23
CA ASP A 635 -5.38 26.56 6.59
C ASP A 635 -5.02 25.18 7.17
N ASP A 636 -4.31 25.15 8.28
CA ASP A 636 -3.95 23.89 8.93
C ASP A 636 -5.20 23.09 9.36
N ASN A 637 -5.08 21.75 9.39
CA ASN A 637 -6.17 20.79 9.62
C ASN A 637 -7.30 20.81 8.58
N LEU A 638 -7.09 21.46 7.42
CA LEU A 638 -8.02 21.46 6.31
C LEU A 638 -7.32 20.84 5.09
N LEU A 639 -7.69 19.61 4.74
CA LEU A 639 -7.21 18.94 3.55
C LEU A 639 -8.25 19.08 2.43
N CYS A 640 -7.85 19.66 1.29
CA CYS A 640 -8.67 19.77 0.11
C CYS A 640 -7.92 19.26 -1.11
N TYR A 641 -8.53 18.36 -1.88
CA TYR A 641 -7.97 17.88 -3.14
C TYR A 641 -9.05 17.45 -4.12
N ALA A 642 -8.68 17.32 -5.38
CA ALA A 642 -9.52 16.79 -6.43
C ALA A 642 -8.96 15.47 -6.97
N ARG A 643 -9.88 14.57 -7.32
CA ARG A 643 -9.64 13.40 -8.18
C ARG A 643 -10.44 13.62 -9.46
N PHE A 644 -9.81 13.52 -10.61
CA PHE A 644 -10.50 13.87 -11.84
C PHE A 644 -9.97 13.11 -13.06
N ASN A 645 -10.85 12.98 -14.02
CA ASN A 645 -10.56 12.65 -15.41
C ASN A 645 -11.44 13.57 -16.30
N ARG A 646 -11.45 13.34 -17.62
CA ARG A 646 -12.25 14.19 -18.53
C ARG A 646 -13.74 14.16 -18.28
N SER A 647 -14.29 13.08 -17.73
CA SER A 647 -15.75 12.91 -17.53
C SER A 647 -16.21 13.23 -16.12
N GLN A 648 -15.38 12.98 -15.12
CA GLN A 648 -15.76 13.07 -13.70
C GLN A 648 -14.76 13.93 -12.94
N GLN A 649 -15.23 14.79 -12.06
CA GLN A 649 -14.43 15.56 -11.11
C GLN A 649 -14.97 15.39 -9.71
N PHE A 650 -14.13 14.89 -8.81
CA PHE A 650 -14.44 14.78 -7.38
C PHE A 650 -13.64 15.82 -6.61
N VAL A 651 -14.30 16.46 -5.64
CA VAL A 651 -13.68 17.37 -4.68
C VAL A 651 -13.84 16.76 -3.30
N VAL A 652 -12.72 16.51 -2.62
CA VAL A 652 -12.67 15.94 -1.28
C VAL A 652 -12.20 17.01 -0.31
N LEU A 653 -12.95 17.18 0.78
CA LEU A 653 -12.64 18.12 1.85
C LEU A 653 -12.64 17.38 3.18
N VAL A 654 -11.59 17.56 3.98
CA VAL A 654 -11.48 17.00 5.34
C VAL A 654 -11.19 18.12 6.31
N ASN A 655 -12.04 18.27 7.31
CA ASN A 655 -11.88 19.21 8.41
C ASN A 655 -11.53 18.46 9.70
N ASN A 656 -10.25 18.25 9.97
CA ASN A 656 -9.76 17.56 11.17
C ASN A 656 -9.61 18.51 12.37
N LYS A 657 -10.70 19.29 12.64
CA LYS A 657 -10.80 20.19 13.80
C LYS A 657 -12.08 19.98 14.58
N GLU A 658 -12.02 20.31 15.86
CA GLU A 658 -13.16 20.30 16.78
C GLU A 658 -14.05 21.57 16.65
N GLU A 659 -14.06 22.18 15.47
CA GLU A 659 -14.87 23.37 15.18
C GLU A 659 -15.43 23.33 13.76
N GLU A 660 -16.58 23.95 13.57
CA GLU A 660 -17.15 24.17 12.23
C GLU A 660 -16.36 25.24 11.49
N ARG A 661 -16.29 25.10 10.16
CA ARG A 661 -15.53 26.01 9.30
C ARG A 661 -16.29 26.35 8.03
N ASP A 662 -16.30 27.63 7.68
CA ASP A 662 -16.69 28.08 6.34
C ASP A 662 -15.48 28.07 5.42
N VAL A 663 -15.53 27.25 4.38
CA VAL A 663 -14.43 27.06 3.43
C VAL A 663 -14.83 27.65 2.08
N THR A 664 -13.90 28.38 1.48
CA THR A 664 -13.97 28.86 0.10
C THR A 664 -12.88 28.16 -0.72
N LEU A 665 -13.26 27.59 -1.88
CA LEU A 665 -12.39 26.76 -2.69
C LEU A 665 -12.49 27.12 -4.18
N GLU A 666 -11.35 27.32 -4.86
CA GLU A 666 -11.30 27.47 -6.30
C GLU A 666 -11.28 26.09 -6.98
N VAL A 667 -12.42 25.66 -7.51
CA VAL A 667 -12.59 24.30 -8.10
C VAL A 667 -12.42 24.28 -9.62
N TRP A 668 -12.34 25.44 -10.29
CA TRP A 668 -12.09 25.49 -11.73
C TRP A 668 -10.77 24.81 -12.13
N GLN A 669 -9.80 24.74 -11.20
CA GLN A 669 -8.46 24.17 -11.43
C GLN A 669 -8.50 22.68 -11.82
N CYS A 670 -9.45 21.92 -11.33
CA CYS A 670 -9.61 20.49 -11.67
C CYS A 670 -10.57 20.24 -12.85
N GLY A 671 -10.98 21.30 -13.55
CA GLY A 671 -11.82 21.18 -14.76
C GLY A 671 -13.30 21.39 -14.55
N ILE A 672 -13.75 21.71 -13.34
CA ILE A 672 -15.13 22.08 -13.06
C ILE A 672 -15.42 23.45 -13.72
N PRO A 673 -16.54 23.60 -14.46
CA PRO A 673 -16.91 24.87 -15.08
C PRO A 673 -17.05 25.99 -14.07
N LYS A 674 -16.87 27.25 -14.54
CA LYS A 674 -17.02 28.42 -13.67
C LYS A 674 -18.40 28.55 -13.04
N ASN A 675 -19.43 28.13 -13.74
CA ASN A 675 -20.79 28.04 -13.22
C ASN A 675 -21.20 26.57 -13.36
N ALA A 676 -21.38 25.90 -12.25
CA ALA A 676 -21.69 24.48 -12.19
C ALA A 676 -22.43 24.16 -10.89
N VAL A 677 -22.93 22.94 -10.80
CA VAL A 677 -23.53 22.40 -9.56
C VAL A 677 -22.72 21.15 -9.16
N LEU A 678 -22.20 21.16 -7.94
CA LEU A 678 -21.61 19.99 -7.31
C LEU A 678 -22.68 19.25 -6.52
N GLU A 679 -22.65 17.92 -6.60
CA GLU A 679 -23.53 17.07 -5.81
C GLU A 679 -22.70 16.31 -4.75
N ARG A 680 -23.17 16.35 -3.49
CA ARG A 680 -22.55 15.58 -2.42
C ARG A 680 -22.89 14.10 -2.59
N VAL A 681 -21.83 13.25 -2.65
CA VAL A 681 -21.99 11.80 -2.72
C VAL A 681 -21.90 11.14 -1.35
N ILE A 682 -21.07 11.68 -0.45
CA ILE A 682 -20.98 11.22 0.94
C ILE A 682 -20.49 12.35 1.86
N ILE A 683 -20.95 12.32 3.10
CA ILE A 683 -20.41 13.10 4.23
C ILE A 683 -20.26 12.19 5.45
N SER A 684 -19.15 12.33 6.16
CA SER A 684 -18.97 11.78 7.51
C SER A 684 -18.70 12.89 8.52
N ASN A 685 -19.09 12.70 9.79
CA ASN A 685 -18.87 13.64 10.89
C ASN A 685 -18.94 12.88 12.24
N GLU A 686 -18.97 13.59 13.36
CA GLU A 686 -19.07 12.98 14.69
C GLU A 686 -20.31 12.10 14.88
N THR A 687 -21.42 12.43 14.24
CA THR A 687 -22.70 11.73 14.43
C THR A 687 -22.86 10.50 13.54
N GLY A 688 -21.94 10.28 12.59
CA GLY A 688 -21.98 9.17 11.65
C GLY A 688 -21.69 9.60 10.21
N TYR A 689 -22.42 9.06 9.25
CA TYR A 689 -22.28 9.41 7.84
C TYR A 689 -23.63 9.50 7.13
N SER A 690 -23.66 10.08 5.93
CA SER A 690 -24.87 10.19 5.13
C SER A 690 -24.54 10.20 3.62
N LEU A 691 -25.34 9.48 2.86
CA LEU A 691 -25.36 9.49 1.40
C LEU A 691 -26.43 10.44 0.83
N MET A 692 -27.16 11.18 1.69
CA MET A 692 -28.19 12.09 1.19
C MET A 692 -27.56 13.14 0.27
N PRO A 693 -27.99 13.24 -0.99
CA PRO A 693 -27.43 14.20 -1.92
C PRO A 693 -27.77 15.63 -1.46
N LYS A 694 -26.80 16.52 -1.64
CA LYS A 694 -26.96 17.96 -1.44
C LYS A 694 -26.24 18.68 -2.57
N LYS A 695 -26.91 19.64 -3.17
CA LYS A 695 -26.39 20.45 -4.27
C LYS A 695 -25.72 21.71 -3.76
N TYR A 696 -24.60 22.06 -4.38
CA TYR A 696 -23.85 23.27 -4.08
C TYR A 696 -23.51 23.99 -5.38
N GLU A 697 -23.71 25.30 -5.41
CA GLU A 697 -23.45 26.12 -6.59
C GLU A 697 -21.96 26.52 -6.64
N VAL A 698 -21.37 26.42 -7.82
CA VAL A 698 -20.07 27.02 -8.17
C VAL A 698 -20.37 28.31 -8.94
N VAL A 699 -19.83 29.41 -8.46
CA VAL A 699 -20.02 30.75 -9.08
C VAL A 699 -18.64 31.32 -9.38
N ASP A 700 -18.39 31.72 -10.64
CA ASP A 700 -17.10 32.21 -11.11
C ASP A 700 -15.91 31.27 -10.81
N GLY A 701 -16.15 29.96 -10.75
CA GLY A 701 -15.15 28.96 -10.45
C GLY A 701 -14.84 28.76 -8.96
N VAL A 702 -15.62 29.41 -8.10
CA VAL A 702 -15.50 29.39 -6.65
C VAL A 702 -16.68 28.67 -6.02
N PHE A 703 -16.38 27.80 -5.07
CA PHE A 703 -17.35 27.04 -4.29
C PHE A 703 -17.22 27.41 -2.81
N LYS A 704 -18.34 27.48 -2.09
CA LYS A 704 -18.36 27.75 -0.64
C LYS A 704 -19.16 26.68 0.09
N VAL A 705 -18.63 26.24 1.23
CA VAL A 705 -19.25 25.22 2.07
C VAL A 705 -18.93 25.43 3.54
N SER A 706 -19.91 25.17 4.42
CA SER A 706 -19.67 24.99 5.85
C SER A 706 -19.38 23.52 6.13
N LEU A 707 -18.20 23.23 6.66
CA LEU A 707 -17.77 21.92 7.12
C LEU A 707 -18.03 21.80 8.62
N GLN A 708 -18.62 20.69 9.01
CA GLN A 708 -18.80 20.34 10.42
C GLN A 708 -17.44 19.98 11.06
N LYS A 709 -17.39 19.94 12.39
CA LYS A 709 -16.23 19.46 13.12
C LYS A 709 -15.97 17.99 12.81
N TYR A 710 -14.70 17.59 12.71
CA TYR A 710 -14.27 16.22 12.39
C TYR A 710 -15.09 15.62 11.25
N SER A 711 -15.04 16.26 10.07
CA SER A 711 -15.86 15.86 8.93
C SER A 711 -15.08 15.70 7.65
N ALA A 712 -15.49 14.70 6.86
CA ALA A 712 -15.05 14.53 5.49
C ALA A 712 -16.26 14.60 4.53
N VAL A 713 -16.10 15.33 3.43
CA VAL A 713 -17.12 15.52 2.41
C VAL A 713 -16.55 15.19 1.04
N VAL A 714 -17.25 14.38 0.27
CA VAL A 714 -16.94 14.10 -1.13
C VAL A 714 -18.04 14.66 -2.01
N LEU A 715 -17.66 15.53 -2.94
CA LEU A 715 -18.53 16.17 -3.91
C LEU A 715 -18.15 15.68 -5.31
N MET A 716 -19.13 15.59 -6.20
CA MET A 716 -18.94 15.17 -7.58
C MET A 716 -19.56 16.18 -8.56
N TYR A 717 -18.84 16.45 -9.64
CA TYR A 717 -19.36 17.01 -10.87
C TYR A 717 -19.20 15.97 -11.98
N ASP A 718 -20.29 15.60 -12.62
CA ASP A 718 -20.34 14.61 -13.69
C ASP A 718 -20.75 15.27 -15.00
N ARG A 719 -19.80 15.41 -15.92
CA ARG A 719 -20.05 16.03 -17.24
C ARG A 719 -20.99 15.24 -18.12
N THR A 720 -21.15 13.95 -17.85
CA THR A 720 -22.02 13.08 -18.68
C THR A 720 -23.50 13.33 -18.40
N ARG A 721 -23.80 14.08 -17.32
CA ARG A 721 -25.17 14.42 -16.90
C ARG A 721 -25.60 15.82 -17.34
N ASP A 722 -24.69 16.64 -17.92
CA ASP A 722 -24.97 17.94 -18.53
C ASP A 722 -25.27 17.76 -20.02
#